data_33ed2700b1f1a1d4d11eaddfc337d9d0
#
_entry.id   33ed2700b1f1a1d4d11eaddfc337d9d0
#
_cell.length_a   1.000
_cell.length_b   1.000
_cell.length_c   1.000
_cell.angle_alpha   90.00
_cell.angle_beta   90.00
_cell.angle_gamma   90.00
#
_symmetry.space_group_name_H-M   'P 1'
#
loop_
_entity.id
_entity.type
_entity.pdbx_description
1 polymer ?
#
loop_
_entity_poly.entity_id
_entity_poly.type
_entity_poly.pdbx_seq_one_letter_code
_entity_poly.pdbx_strand_id
1 'polypeptide(L)'
;LNYKEMPPADLVKHLTDERPAVRDNVIEQLVLTGEPAVDALTNAIPAIGDEELRAAAVFALSRINSASAKAGVRNALNDKSVIVRTAAARMAGLNKDTAALEKLMQMVEYDEAPARRQAATALGQMGDEKAVTALLNASKNPDDRFVEHAIIYSLITLKKTEPLALALSDSSVNTRKAALVALDQMDGSPLQKNQLAAFLSDANTTIRNTGIWVALHHPKWSDIAVNFLGAQLNNTALPEEELLTLRELMVAFSNDKQLQNFIGAQLENSGTPVAKKIFLMGVIGSSAVQNLPVAWVNPLGNLLKGDNTELRSAVLGLIESHGINTLNKELNQIIQDAKSPTAFRLKAFSAKLKSESAISDSEFQLLLHFLNKVQESPVRQSAVRLLSQSNLSDTQLLTLAKEQVAEADVFLLPGLIITFEKSKREDVGEALITALQSSASQLSNLSVKDMQKLFDAYPSSVQAMAKPLMKTLQDQQATRLSQLEQLEASLKRGDVGEGRQLFFGKATCFTCHSVEKNGGQFGPDLTNIGEIRSKHDLLEAIVYPGASFAREHETSKIITKTNTYTGIITEQLADAITIATGPGATVRVPRSEISSIELQNISMMPPGLDKILDNQELSNLMAYLVSLPNGLGQIKSH
;
A
#
# COMPACT_ATOMS: atom_id res chain seq x y z
N LEU A 1 32.03 -7.36 51.64
CA LEU A 1 32.65 -8.69 51.41
C LEU A 1 33.89 -8.49 50.54
N ASN A 2 35.05 -9.06 50.97
CA ASN A 2 36.27 -9.03 50.15
C ASN A 2 36.28 -10.31 49.25
N TYR A 3 35.60 -10.25 48.14
CA TYR A 3 35.45 -11.39 47.23
C TYR A 3 36.78 -11.95 46.71
N LYS A 4 37.84 -11.12 46.63
CA LYS A 4 39.14 -11.52 46.09
C LYS A 4 39.91 -12.51 46.97
N GLU A 5 39.64 -12.47 48.27
CA GLU A 5 40.30 -13.33 49.24
C GLU A 5 39.45 -14.55 49.66
N MET A 6 38.22 -14.63 49.10
CA MET A 6 37.27 -15.68 49.47
C MET A 6 37.54 -16.96 48.66
N PRO A 7 37.61 -18.11 49.29
CA PRO A 7 37.74 -19.39 48.59
C PRO A 7 36.55 -19.64 47.64
N PRO A 8 36.74 -20.30 46.49
CA PRO A 8 35.64 -20.64 45.57
C PRO A 8 34.45 -21.34 46.22
N ALA A 9 34.68 -22.24 47.14
CA ALA A 9 33.63 -22.96 47.89
C ALA A 9 32.76 -22.03 48.76
N ASP A 10 33.27 -20.88 49.17
CA ASP A 10 32.50 -19.88 49.90
C ASP A 10 31.84 -18.88 48.96
N LEU A 11 32.51 -18.52 47.87
CA LEU A 11 31.93 -17.65 46.81
C LEU A 11 30.64 -18.23 46.23
N VAL A 12 30.60 -19.54 45.93
CA VAL A 12 29.41 -20.18 45.33
C VAL A 12 28.17 -20.13 46.25
N LYS A 13 28.35 -19.99 47.58
CA LYS A 13 27.23 -19.80 48.52
C LYS A 13 26.49 -18.48 48.33
N HIS A 14 27.14 -17.46 47.74
CA HIS A 14 26.59 -16.15 47.46
C HIS A 14 25.96 -16.04 46.05
N LEU A 15 25.96 -17.10 45.24
CA LEU A 15 25.26 -17.16 43.97
C LEU A 15 23.74 -17.03 44.13
N THR A 16 23.20 -17.31 45.31
CA THR A 16 21.78 -17.21 45.66
C THR A 16 21.46 -15.98 46.52
N ASP A 17 22.38 -14.99 46.65
CA ASP A 17 22.11 -13.75 47.36
C ASP A 17 20.98 -12.96 46.68
N GLU A 18 20.07 -12.37 47.45
CA GLU A 18 18.93 -11.64 46.93
C GLU A 18 19.34 -10.39 46.10
N ARG A 19 20.49 -9.84 46.38
CA ARG A 19 21.03 -8.64 45.75
C ARG A 19 21.75 -8.97 44.43
N PRO A 20 21.28 -8.50 43.28
CA PRO A 20 21.92 -8.77 41.99
C PRO A 20 23.40 -8.38 41.95
N ALA A 21 23.75 -7.20 42.47
CA ALA A 21 25.14 -6.73 42.50
C ALA A 21 26.10 -7.66 43.28
N VAL A 22 25.61 -8.37 44.29
CA VAL A 22 26.42 -9.39 45.00
C VAL A 22 26.65 -10.60 44.10
N ARG A 23 25.59 -11.10 43.45
CA ARG A 23 25.69 -12.24 42.54
C ARG A 23 26.64 -11.93 41.36
N ASP A 24 26.53 -10.72 40.75
CA ASP A 24 27.39 -10.33 39.64
C ASP A 24 28.86 -10.27 40.04
N ASN A 25 29.18 -9.68 41.22
CA ASN A 25 30.55 -9.64 41.73
C ASN A 25 31.10 -11.02 42.03
N VAL A 26 30.25 -11.92 42.56
CA VAL A 26 30.63 -13.31 42.87
C VAL A 26 30.91 -14.08 41.58
N ILE A 27 30.05 -13.96 40.57
CA ILE A 27 30.25 -14.57 39.26
C ILE A 27 31.57 -14.08 38.64
N GLU A 28 31.81 -12.78 38.67
CA GLU A 28 33.04 -12.17 38.15
C GLU A 28 34.28 -12.73 38.87
N GLN A 29 34.23 -12.79 40.19
CA GLN A 29 35.36 -13.31 40.98
C GLN A 29 35.60 -14.80 40.72
N LEU A 30 34.54 -15.63 40.61
CA LEU A 30 34.68 -17.04 40.27
C LEU A 30 35.30 -17.23 38.88
N VAL A 31 34.92 -16.41 37.90
CA VAL A 31 35.53 -16.41 36.56
C VAL A 31 37.01 -16.00 36.61
N LEU A 32 37.34 -14.96 37.39
CA LEU A 32 38.73 -14.51 37.56
C LEU A 32 39.62 -15.54 38.29
N THR A 33 39.03 -16.30 39.18
CA THR A 33 39.74 -17.39 39.90
C THR A 33 40.12 -18.54 38.93
N GLY A 34 39.34 -18.71 37.86
CA GLY A 34 39.62 -19.67 36.80
C GLY A 34 39.45 -21.14 37.24
N GLU A 35 40.40 -21.99 36.83
CA GLU A 35 40.34 -23.47 37.06
C GLU A 35 40.04 -23.87 38.50
N PRO A 36 40.60 -23.25 39.56
CA PRO A 36 40.26 -23.61 40.96
C PRO A 36 38.79 -23.42 41.33
N ALA A 37 38.01 -22.62 40.59
CA ALA A 37 36.59 -22.40 40.82
C ALA A 37 35.68 -23.42 40.14
N VAL A 38 36.20 -24.22 39.17
CA VAL A 38 35.38 -25.13 38.36
C VAL A 38 34.64 -26.17 39.17
N ASP A 39 35.37 -26.87 40.07
CA ASP A 39 34.76 -27.90 40.90
C ASP A 39 33.69 -27.33 41.85
N ALA A 40 33.97 -26.15 42.43
CA ALA A 40 33.02 -25.48 43.31
C ALA A 40 31.74 -25.09 42.56
N LEU A 41 31.87 -24.49 41.32
CA LEU A 41 30.73 -24.16 40.47
C LEU A 41 29.96 -25.41 40.03
N THR A 42 30.64 -26.43 39.52
CA THR A 42 30.01 -27.65 38.98
C THR A 42 29.20 -28.37 40.07
N ASN A 43 29.72 -28.43 41.31
CA ASN A 43 29.03 -29.04 42.43
C ASN A 43 27.88 -28.17 42.99
N ALA A 44 27.99 -26.86 42.90
CA ALA A 44 26.96 -25.94 43.38
C ALA A 44 25.73 -25.88 42.45
N ILE A 45 25.91 -25.97 41.14
CA ILE A 45 24.82 -25.82 40.15
C ILE A 45 23.61 -26.71 40.49
N PRO A 46 23.72 -28.02 40.72
CA PRO A 46 22.56 -28.86 41.04
C PRO A 46 21.88 -28.52 42.36
N ALA A 47 22.60 -27.90 43.31
CA ALA A 47 22.09 -27.52 44.62
C ALA A 47 21.33 -26.20 44.65
N ILE A 48 21.49 -25.33 43.63
CA ILE A 48 20.77 -24.07 43.51
C ILE A 48 19.31 -24.36 43.15
N GLY A 49 18.36 -23.95 44.01
CA GLY A 49 16.94 -24.18 43.80
C GLY A 49 16.36 -23.38 42.59
N ASP A 50 16.78 -22.14 42.46
CA ASP A 50 16.35 -21.23 41.40
C ASP A 50 17.02 -21.56 40.06
N GLU A 51 16.21 -21.73 39.03
CA GLU A 51 16.70 -22.15 37.71
C GLU A 51 17.42 -21.05 36.94
N GLU A 52 17.05 -19.78 37.16
CA GLU A 52 17.72 -18.65 36.52
C GLU A 52 19.14 -18.47 37.11
N LEU A 53 19.26 -18.64 38.41
CA LEU A 53 20.56 -18.61 39.09
C LEU A 53 21.45 -19.79 38.70
N ARG A 54 20.87 -20.99 38.50
CA ARG A 54 21.60 -22.13 37.92
C ARG A 54 22.11 -21.83 36.52
N ALA A 55 21.27 -21.22 35.66
CA ALA A 55 21.66 -20.83 34.31
C ALA A 55 22.79 -19.79 34.36
N ALA A 56 22.72 -18.81 35.26
CA ALA A 56 23.77 -17.81 35.45
C ALA A 56 25.11 -18.47 35.90
N ALA A 57 25.05 -19.47 36.73
CA ALA A 57 26.23 -20.25 37.14
C ALA A 57 26.83 -21.05 35.97
N VAL A 58 26.00 -21.59 35.05
CA VAL A 58 26.45 -22.24 33.81
C VAL A 58 27.15 -21.24 32.90
N PHE A 59 26.65 -20.00 32.79
CA PHE A 59 27.33 -18.94 32.04
C PHE A 59 28.68 -18.57 32.65
N ALA A 60 28.77 -18.47 33.98
CA ALA A 60 30.02 -18.24 34.69
C ALA A 60 31.04 -19.35 34.42
N LEU A 61 30.62 -20.60 34.54
CA LEU A 61 31.44 -21.78 34.28
C LEU A 61 32.01 -21.77 32.84
N SER A 62 31.16 -21.46 31.86
CA SER A 62 31.56 -21.40 30.45
C SER A 62 32.63 -20.31 30.15
N ARG A 63 32.67 -19.21 30.93
CA ARG A 63 33.66 -18.13 30.79
C ARG A 63 35.07 -18.54 31.25
N ILE A 64 35.20 -19.58 32.06
CA ILE A 64 36.49 -20.09 32.50
C ILE A 64 37.26 -20.77 31.35
N ASN A 65 36.57 -21.28 30.36
CA ASN A 65 37.12 -21.81 29.09
C ASN A 65 38.25 -22.87 29.30
N SER A 66 38.08 -23.79 30.25
CA SER A 66 38.96 -24.93 30.46
C SER A 66 38.28 -26.25 30.10
N ALA A 67 39.03 -27.33 29.99
CA ALA A 67 38.48 -28.66 29.68
C ALA A 67 37.51 -29.15 30.74
N SER A 68 37.80 -28.89 32.01
CA SER A 68 36.96 -29.24 33.15
C SER A 68 35.70 -28.34 33.19
N ALA A 69 35.83 -27.06 32.92
CA ALA A 69 34.69 -26.16 32.81
C ALA A 69 33.73 -26.56 31.67
N LYS A 70 34.25 -26.95 30.51
CA LYS A 70 33.43 -27.53 29.42
C LYS A 70 32.71 -28.79 29.85
N ALA A 71 33.37 -29.67 30.61
CA ALA A 71 32.73 -30.86 31.17
C ALA A 71 31.58 -30.52 32.14
N GLY A 72 31.76 -29.49 32.98
CA GLY A 72 30.71 -28.95 33.83
C GLY A 72 29.51 -28.40 33.06
N VAL A 73 29.74 -27.65 31.98
CA VAL A 73 28.67 -27.19 31.07
C VAL A 73 27.95 -28.39 30.42
N ARG A 74 28.65 -29.42 29.98
CA ARG A 74 28.02 -30.64 29.44
C ARG A 74 27.14 -31.36 30.47
N ASN A 75 27.52 -31.37 31.73
CA ASN A 75 26.66 -31.92 32.82
C ASN A 75 25.33 -31.16 32.89
N ALA A 76 25.35 -29.85 32.75
CA ALA A 76 24.16 -28.99 32.77
C ALA A 76 23.22 -29.19 31.57
N LEU A 77 23.65 -29.84 30.49
CA LEU A 77 22.75 -30.29 29.41
C LEU A 77 21.74 -31.36 29.86
N ASN A 78 21.91 -31.93 31.04
CA ASN A 78 20.99 -32.89 31.65
C ASN A 78 20.19 -32.30 32.81
N ASP A 79 20.25 -30.98 33.04
CA ASP A 79 19.47 -30.35 34.12
C ASP A 79 17.96 -30.56 33.91
N LYS A 80 17.23 -30.66 35.02
CA LYS A 80 15.77 -30.78 35.00
C LYS A 80 15.05 -29.58 34.39
N SER A 81 15.65 -28.39 34.49
CA SER A 81 15.08 -27.16 33.93
C SER A 81 15.48 -26.93 32.48
N VAL A 82 14.50 -26.64 31.64
CA VAL A 82 14.72 -26.28 30.24
C VAL A 82 15.55 -25.00 30.11
N ILE A 83 15.44 -24.05 31.05
CA ILE A 83 16.21 -22.80 31.08
C ILE A 83 17.71 -23.12 31.23
N VAL A 84 18.05 -24.00 32.13
CA VAL A 84 19.44 -24.40 32.35
C VAL A 84 20.00 -25.21 31.18
N ARG A 85 19.21 -26.15 30.63
CA ARG A 85 19.61 -26.90 29.42
C ARG A 85 19.82 -25.97 28.23
N THR A 86 18.95 -24.95 28.06
CA THR A 86 19.09 -23.94 27.03
C THR A 86 20.37 -23.13 27.18
N ALA A 87 20.69 -22.70 28.41
CA ALA A 87 21.94 -21.98 28.70
C ALA A 87 23.17 -22.86 28.40
N ALA A 88 23.13 -24.13 28.83
CA ALA A 88 24.22 -25.08 28.59
C ALA A 88 24.43 -25.36 27.11
N ALA A 89 23.35 -25.56 26.31
CA ALA A 89 23.42 -25.76 24.89
C ALA A 89 24.05 -24.54 24.17
N ARG A 90 23.63 -23.32 24.60
CA ARG A 90 24.22 -22.06 24.06
C ARG A 90 25.72 -21.99 24.29
N MET A 91 26.15 -22.32 25.50
CA MET A 91 27.56 -22.24 25.88
C MET A 91 28.39 -23.33 25.19
N ALA A 92 27.85 -24.55 25.05
CA ALA A 92 28.50 -25.61 24.30
C ALA A 92 28.73 -25.22 22.84
N GLY A 93 27.74 -24.56 22.19
CA GLY A 93 27.86 -24.07 20.82
C GLY A 93 28.91 -22.97 20.69
N LEU A 94 28.84 -21.93 21.52
CA LEU A 94 29.80 -20.81 21.50
C LEU A 94 31.23 -21.26 21.72
N ASN A 95 31.45 -22.25 22.62
CA ASN A 95 32.75 -22.81 22.92
C ASN A 95 33.18 -23.92 21.92
N LYS A 96 32.35 -24.22 20.93
CA LYS A 96 32.53 -25.28 19.94
C LYS A 96 32.96 -26.60 20.61
N ASP A 97 32.26 -26.98 21.67
CA ASP A 97 32.57 -28.17 22.45
C ASP A 97 32.06 -29.43 21.76
N THR A 98 32.90 -30.02 20.92
CA THR A 98 32.56 -31.22 20.12
C THR A 98 32.19 -32.43 20.97
N ALA A 99 32.62 -32.49 22.24
CA ALA A 99 32.21 -33.56 23.15
C ALA A 99 30.73 -33.44 23.59
N ALA A 100 30.06 -32.32 23.37
CA ALA A 100 28.63 -32.13 23.59
C ALA A 100 27.76 -32.58 22.40
N LEU A 101 28.36 -32.92 21.24
CA LEU A 101 27.67 -33.14 19.97
C LEU A 101 26.52 -34.14 20.08
N GLU A 102 26.76 -35.32 20.58
CA GLU A 102 25.76 -36.41 20.71
C GLU A 102 24.56 -35.97 21.57
N LYS A 103 24.84 -35.30 22.70
CA LYS A 103 23.77 -34.80 23.56
C LYS A 103 22.94 -33.69 22.86
N LEU A 104 23.59 -32.78 22.15
CA LEU A 104 22.89 -31.72 21.42
C LEU A 104 22.06 -32.29 20.26
N MET A 105 22.51 -33.35 19.59
CA MET A 105 21.72 -34.04 18.56
C MET A 105 20.47 -34.70 19.18
N GLN A 106 20.55 -35.29 20.37
CA GLN A 106 19.36 -35.76 21.08
C GLN A 106 18.43 -34.62 21.50
N MET A 107 18.98 -33.51 22.01
CA MET A 107 18.20 -32.36 22.44
C MET A 107 17.43 -31.70 21.26
N VAL A 108 18.03 -31.56 20.08
CA VAL A 108 17.33 -30.94 18.93
C VAL A 108 16.13 -31.76 18.49
N GLU A 109 16.15 -33.10 18.67
CA GLU A 109 15.06 -33.98 18.27
C GLU A 109 13.96 -34.09 19.36
N TYR A 110 14.31 -34.11 20.62
CA TYR A 110 13.41 -34.61 21.68
C TYR A 110 13.23 -33.71 22.90
N ASP A 111 13.91 -32.57 23.00
CA ASP A 111 13.78 -31.63 24.12
C ASP A 111 12.58 -30.68 23.95
N GLU A 112 12.36 -29.80 24.90
CA GLU A 112 11.39 -28.73 24.83
C GLU A 112 11.83 -27.61 23.81
N ALA A 113 10.90 -26.90 23.20
CA ALA A 113 11.15 -25.97 22.12
C ALA A 113 12.30 -24.96 22.35
N PRO A 114 12.46 -24.31 23.54
CA PRO A 114 13.60 -23.43 23.81
C PRO A 114 14.94 -24.13 23.74
N ALA A 115 15.02 -25.34 24.30
CA ALA A 115 16.25 -26.14 24.27
C ALA A 115 16.54 -26.69 22.87
N ARG A 116 15.52 -27.18 22.14
CA ARG A 116 15.63 -27.61 20.74
C ARG A 116 16.19 -26.50 19.85
N ARG A 117 15.63 -25.29 19.96
CA ARG A 117 16.10 -24.12 19.22
C ARG A 117 17.57 -23.84 19.48
N GLN A 118 17.99 -23.87 20.77
CA GLN A 118 19.36 -23.55 21.12
C GLN A 118 20.33 -24.67 20.75
N ALA A 119 19.89 -25.94 20.86
CA ALA A 119 20.66 -27.09 20.41
C ALA A 119 20.91 -27.06 18.90
N ALA A 120 19.86 -26.71 18.10
CA ALA A 120 20.03 -26.50 16.65
C ALA A 120 21.10 -25.44 16.37
N THR A 121 21.01 -24.27 17.02
CA THR A 121 21.99 -23.19 16.86
C THR A 121 23.42 -23.66 17.24
N ALA A 122 23.55 -24.38 18.33
CA ALA A 122 24.85 -24.91 18.80
C ALA A 122 25.46 -25.89 17.80
N LEU A 123 24.65 -26.79 17.24
CA LEU A 123 25.07 -27.74 16.20
C LEU A 123 25.60 -27.04 14.94
N GLY A 124 24.91 -25.98 14.50
CA GLY A 124 25.38 -25.14 13.40
C GLY A 124 26.71 -24.46 13.70
N GLN A 125 26.89 -23.91 14.92
CA GLN A 125 28.12 -23.24 15.36
C GLN A 125 29.32 -24.19 15.48
N MET A 126 29.08 -25.45 15.84
CA MET A 126 30.13 -26.48 15.92
C MET A 126 30.65 -26.86 14.54
N GLY A 127 29.80 -26.86 13.52
CA GLY A 127 30.20 -27.15 12.14
C GLY A 127 30.43 -28.64 11.83
N ASP A 128 30.01 -29.56 12.71
CA ASP A 128 30.19 -31.01 12.50
C ASP A 128 29.08 -31.57 11.62
N GLU A 129 29.48 -32.25 10.53
CA GLU A 129 28.53 -32.79 9.54
C GLU A 129 27.58 -33.86 10.07
N LYS A 130 27.97 -34.56 11.16
CA LYS A 130 27.11 -35.55 11.81
C LYS A 130 25.79 -34.95 12.30
N ALA A 131 25.76 -33.65 12.58
CA ALA A 131 24.56 -32.93 13.01
C ALA A 131 23.47 -32.86 11.94
N VAL A 132 23.81 -32.98 10.65
CA VAL A 132 22.85 -32.79 9.54
C VAL A 132 21.67 -33.76 9.65
N THR A 133 21.91 -35.02 9.93
CA THR A 133 20.86 -36.03 10.06
C THR A 133 19.91 -35.73 11.23
N ALA A 134 20.44 -35.33 12.38
CA ALA A 134 19.63 -34.98 13.55
C ALA A 134 18.79 -33.71 13.27
N LEU A 135 19.37 -32.71 12.62
CA LEU A 135 18.64 -31.49 12.20
C LEU A 135 17.51 -31.80 11.19
N LEU A 136 17.76 -32.67 10.20
CA LEU A 136 16.73 -33.10 9.26
C LEU A 136 15.62 -33.91 9.95
N ASN A 137 15.96 -34.77 10.91
CA ASN A 137 14.97 -35.46 11.70
C ASN A 137 14.13 -34.49 12.55
N ALA A 138 14.80 -33.54 13.21
CA ALA A 138 14.12 -32.51 14.02
C ALA A 138 13.21 -31.62 13.19
N SER A 139 13.51 -31.41 11.91
CA SER A 139 12.70 -30.61 11.01
C SER A 139 11.32 -31.21 10.68
N LYS A 140 11.11 -32.52 10.95
CA LYS A 140 9.80 -33.18 10.73
C LYS A 140 8.70 -32.57 11.60
N ASN A 141 9.04 -32.20 12.83
CA ASN A 141 8.13 -31.60 13.81
C ASN A 141 8.82 -30.42 14.53
N PRO A 142 8.82 -29.23 13.93
CA PRO A 142 9.61 -28.10 14.44
C PRO A 142 8.98 -27.35 15.63
N ASP A 143 7.89 -27.83 16.24
CA ASP A 143 7.08 -27.20 17.30
C ASP A 143 6.57 -25.79 16.91
N ASP A 144 7.49 -24.88 16.62
CA ASP A 144 7.18 -23.51 16.23
C ASP A 144 8.15 -22.95 15.16
N ARG A 145 7.86 -21.76 14.67
CA ARG A 145 8.66 -21.08 13.65
C ARG A 145 10.11 -20.77 14.08
N PHE A 146 10.37 -20.64 15.38
CA PHE A 146 11.71 -20.28 15.88
C PHE A 146 12.62 -21.51 15.89
N VAL A 147 12.08 -22.68 16.21
CA VAL A 147 12.77 -23.97 16.10
C VAL A 147 13.04 -24.28 14.63
N GLU A 148 12.03 -24.12 13.77
CA GLU A 148 12.18 -24.29 12.32
C GLU A 148 13.30 -23.42 11.75
N HIS A 149 13.27 -22.11 12.07
CA HIS A 149 14.30 -21.18 11.62
C HIS A 149 15.70 -21.54 12.12
N ALA A 150 15.86 -21.95 13.38
CA ALA A 150 17.14 -22.35 13.92
C ALA A 150 17.70 -23.61 13.23
N ILE A 151 16.84 -24.59 12.93
CA ILE A 151 17.20 -25.79 12.18
C ILE A 151 17.67 -25.41 10.77
N ILE A 152 16.87 -24.65 10.02
CA ILE A 152 17.20 -24.23 8.65
C ILE A 152 18.52 -23.44 8.62
N TYR A 153 18.67 -22.46 9.53
CA TYR A 153 19.89 -21.66 9.63
C TYR A 153 21.13 -22.54 9.88
N SER A 154 20.99 -23.55 10.73
CA SER A 154 22.09 -24.48 11.05
C SER A 154 22.44 -25.38 9.86
N LEU A 155 21.44 -25.86 9.11
CA LEU A 155 21.65 -26.59 7.86
C LEU A 155 22.38 -25.74 6.82
N ILE A 156 22.02 -24.45 6.69
CA ILE A 156 22.73 -23.49 5.83
C ILE A 156 24.18 -23.34 6.25
N THR A 157 24.42 -23.20 7.57
CA THR A 157 25.75 -22.98 8.15
C THR A 157 26.67 -24.19 7.94
N LEU A 158 26.13 -25.41 8.04
CA LEU A 158 26.86 -26.66 7.85
C LEU A 158 27.29 -26.91 6.38
N LYS A 159 26.63 -26.28 5.41
CA LYS A 159 26.95 -26.31 3.98
C LYS A 159 27.06 -27.72 3.36
N LYS A 160 26.26 -28.67 3.82
CA LYS A 160 26.25 -30.05 3.33
C LYS A 160 25.12 -30.26 2.32
N THR A 161 25.43 -30.13 1.04
CA THR A 161 24.44 -30.11 -0.06
C THR A 161 23.84 -31.46 -0.38
N GLU A 162 24.62 -32.56 -0.32
CA GLU A 162 24.16 -33.91 -0.71
C GLU A 162 23.01 -34.43 0.20
N PRO A 163 23.13 -34.43 1.53
CA PRO A 163 22.02 -34.84 2.38
C PRO A 163 20.75 -33.98 2.20
N LEU A 164 20.90 -32.67 1.95
CA LEU A 164 19.77 -31.78 1.70
C LEU A 164 19.09 -32.05 0.36
N ALA A 165 19.88 -32.34 -0.70
CA ALA A 165 19.34 -32.73 -2.00
C ALA A 165 18.49 -34.02 -1.90
N LEU A 166 18.94 -35.00 -1.10
CA LEU A 166 18.14 -36.19 -0.81
C LEU A 166 16.87 -35.88 -0.02
N ALA A 167 16.96 -34.97 0.95
CA ALA A 167 15.83 -34.54 1.78
C ALA A 167 14.73 -33.78 1.03
N LEU A 168 15.00 -33.28 -0.21
CA LEU A 168 13.96 -32.72 -1.08
C LEU A 168 12.86 -33.73 -1.44
N SER A 169 13.13 -35.03 -1.31
CA SER A 169 12.18 -36.11 -1.58
C SER A 169 11.68 -36.81 -0.30
N ASP A 170 11.93 -36.22 0.89
CA ASP A 170 11.46 -36.80 2.16
C ASP A 170 9.91 -36.83 2.19
N SER A 171 9.36 -37.80 2.93
CA SER A 171 7.92 -37.92 3.14
C SER A 171 7.33 -36.74 3.93
N SER A 172 8.12 -36.14 4.82
CA SER A 172 7.74 -34.99 5.62
C SER A 172 7.74 -33.69 4.81
N VAL A 173 6.60 -33.00 4.80
CA VAL A 173 6.45 -31.67 4.21
C VAL A 173 7.45 -30.66 4.81
N ASN A 174 7.61 -30.68 6.14
CA ASN A 174 8.50 -29.76 6.84
C ASN A 174 9.97 -30.01 6.50
N THR A 175 10.38 -31.28 6.36
CA THR A 175 11.74 -31.63 5.98
C THR A 175 12.05 -31.21 4.55
N ARG A 176 11.12 -31.44 3.61
CA ARG A 176 11.27 -30.96 2.21
C ARG A 176 11.40 -29.44 2.16
N LYS A 177 10.54 -28.72 2.91
CA LYS A 177 10.59 -27.25 3.03
C LYS A 177 11.94 -26.79 3.57
N ALA A 178 12.39 -27.38 4.69
CA ALA A 178 13.66 -27.01 5.32
C ALA A 178 14.85 -27.23 4.38
N ALA A 179 14.87 -28.36 3.67
CA ALA A 179 15.92 -28.69 2.70
C ALA A 179 15.92 -27.72 1.52
N LEU A 180 14.75 -27.40 0.96
CA LEU A 180 14.61 -26.46 -0.15
C LEU A 180 15.12 -25.06 0.22
N VAL A 181 14.67 -24.53 1.35
CA VAL A 181 15.10 -23.21 1.83
C VAL A 181 16.58 -23.19 2.16
N ALA A 182 17.10 -24.24 2.78
CA ALA A 182 18.52 -24.31 3.09
C ALA A 182 19.41 -24.34 1.83
N LEU A 183 19.05 -25.11 0.80
CA LEU A 183 19.76 -25.15 -0.48
C LEU A 183 19.67 -23.82 -1.23
N ASP A 184 18.54 -23.15 -1.18
CA ASP A 184 18.37 -21.83 -1.81
C ASP A 184 19.24 -20.76 -1.15
N GLN A 185 19.24 -20.72 0.19
CA GLN A 185 19.88 -19.66 0.97
C GLN A 185 21.37 -19.90 1.28
N MET A 186 21.95 -21.04 0.89
CA MET A 186 23.38 -21.25 0.98
C MET A 186 24.16 -20.35 0.02
N ASP A 187 25.39 -20.00 0.39
CA ASP A 187 26.32 -19.28 -0.49
C ASP A 187 26.44 -20.00 -1.85
N GLY A 188 26.18 -19.28 -2.92
CA GLY A 188 26.21 -19.79 -4.28
C GLY A 188 24.96 -20.56 -4.69
N SER A 189 23.94 -20.63 -3.83
CA SER A 189 22.68 -21.32 -4.08
C SER A 189 22.83 -22.64 -4.84
N PRO A 190 23.23 -23.75 -4.18
CA PRO A 190 23.48 -25.02 -4.84
C PRO A 190 22.22 -25.71 -5.37
N LEU A 191 21.04 -25.13 -5.11
CA LEU A 191 19.76 -25.62 -5.61
C LEU A 191 19.77 -25.69 -7.15
N GLN A 192 19.29 -26.80 -7.70
CA GLN A 192 19.19 -26.98 -9.15
C GLN A 192 17.79 -26.63 -9.65
N LYS A 193 17.72 -26.04 -10.83
CA LYS A 193 16.50 -25.62 -11.49
C LYS A 193 15.43 -26.73 -11.59
N ASN A 194 15.85 -27.96 -11.97
CA ASN A 194 14.94 -29.09 -12.06
C ASN A 194 14.38 -29.56 -10.71
N GLN A 195 15.11 -29.33 -9.62
CA GLN A 195 14.64 -29.62 -8.27
C GLN A 195 13.49 -28.67 -7.89
N LEU A 196 13.61 -27.37 -8.18
CA LEU A 196 12.58 -26.39 -7.90
C LEU A 196 11.28 -26.66 -8.67
N ALA A 197 11.36 -27.12 -9.93
CA ALA A 197 10.18 -27.36 -10.76
C ALA A 197 9.18 -28.33 -10.12
N ALA A 198 9.66 -29.36 -9.41
CA ALA A 198 8.82 -30.32 -8.70
C ALA A 198 8.02 -29.67 -7.56
N PHE A 199 8.62 -28.69 -6.86
CA PHE A 199 7.98 -27.97 -5.76
C PHE A 199 6.85 -27.05 -6.23
N LEU A 200 7.00 -26.40 -7.37
CA LEU A 200 5.96 -25.55 -7.96
C LEU A 200 4.69 -26.35 -8.30
N SER A 201 4.82 -27.63 -8.62
CA SER A 201 3.70 -28.50 -9.00
C SER A 201 3.24 -29.45 -7.89
N ASP A 202 3.75 -29.30 -6.66
CA ASP A 202 3.41 -30.18 -5.53
C ASP A 202 1.93 -30.02 -5.13
N ALA A 203 1.28 -31.12 -4.76
CA ALA A 203 -0.10 -31.11 -4.30
C ALA A 203 -0.27 -30.35 -2.97
N ASN A 204 0.77 -30.30 -2.15
CA ASN A 204 0.75 -29.61 -0.87
C ASN A 204 0.99 -28.10 -1.06
N THR A 205 0.04 -27.26 -0.61
CA THR A 205 0.08 -25.80 -0.75
C THR A 205 1.29 -25.17 -0.06
N THR A 206 1.69 -25.65 1.12
CA THR A 206 2.88 -25.14 1.84
C THR A 206 4.14 -25.34 1.01
N ILE A 207 4.29 -26.49 0.38
CA ILE A 207 5.42 -26.80 -0.50
C ILE A 207 5.39 -25.94 -1.75
N ARG A 208 4.23 -25.80 -2.42
CA ARG A 208 4.09 -24.92 -3.59
C ARG A 208 4.46 -23.48 -3.25
N ASN A 209 3.93 -22.94 -2.14
CA ASN A 209 4.22 -21.57 -1.72
C ASN A 209 5.71 -21.37 -1.40
N THR A 210 6.35 -22.37 -0.79
CA THR A 210 7.81 -22.34 -0.58
C THR A 210 8.57 -22.38 -1.91
N GLY A 211 8.14 -23.20 -2.87
CA GLY A 211 8.71 -23.24 -4.22
C GLY A 211 8.57 -21.92 -4.95
N ILE A 212 7.40 -21.26 -4.85
CA ILE A 212 7.16 -19.94 -5.44
C ILE A 212 8.06 -18.89 -4.78
N TRP A 213 8.16 -18.88 -3.45
CA TRP A 213 9.04 -17.99 -2.71
C TRP A 213 10.51 -18.14 -3.14
N VAL A 214 10.98 -19.39 -3.29
CA VAL A 214 12.33 -19.66 -3.81
C VAL A 214 12.47 -19.21 -5.27
N ALA A 215 11.47 -19.45 -6.12
CA ALA A 215 11.51 -19.02 -7.52
C ALA A 215 11.74 -17.50 -7.66
N LEU A 216 11.17 -16.70 -6.76
CA LEU A 216 11.36 -15.23 -6.74
C LEU A 216 12.82 -14.80 -6.54
N HIS A 217 13.66 -15.64 -5.93
CA HIS A 217 15.11 -15.41 -5.80
C HIS A 217 15.90 -15.76 -7.07
N HIS A 218 15.29 -16.48 -8.02
CA HIS A 218 15.93 -16.98 -9.24
C HIS A 218 15.28 -16.41 -10.52
N PRO A 219 15.39 -15.10 -10.81
CA PRO A 219 14.74 -14.49 -11.98
C PRO A 219 15.20 -15.08 -13.33
N LYS A 220 16.33 -15.78 -13.37
CA LYS A 220 16.83 -16.47 -14.57
C LYS A 220 16.14 -17.82 -14.85
N TRP A 221 15.29 -18.28 -13.96
CA TRP A 221 14.57 -19.55 -14.09
C TRP A 221 13.11 -19.36 -14.52
N SER A 222 12.84 -18.31 -15.26
CA SER A 222 11.51 -17.89 -15.73
C SER A 222 10.77 -18.97 -16.52
N ASP A 223 11.44 -19.80 -17.28
CA ASP A 223 10.83 -20.88 -18.07
C ASP A 223 10.12 -21.92 -17.20
N ILE A 224 10.63 -22.23 -15.99
CA ILE A 224 9.93 -23.09 -15.04
C ILE A 224 8.65 -22.40 -14.55
N ALA A 225 8.76 -21.11 -14.22
CA ALA A 225 7.63 -20.31 -13.77
C ALA A 225 6.54 -20.24 -14.85
N VAL A 226 6.90 -20.00 -16.13
CA VAL A 226 5.95 -19.92 -17.24
C VAL A 226 5.17 -21.22 -17.43
N ASN A 227 5.85 -22.38 -17.36
CA ASN A 227 5.18 -23.67 -17.45
C ASN A 227 4.17 -23.91 -16.31
N PHE A 228 4.57 -23.59 -15.09
CA PHE A 228 3.69 -23.65 -13.92
C PHE A 228 2.50 -22.69 -14.07
N LEU A 229 2.75 -21.44 -14.45
CA LEU A 229 1.73 -20.41 -14.66
C LEU A 229 0.71 -20.83 -15.71
N GLY A 230 1.17 -21.43 -16.82
CA GLY A 230 0.29 -21.95 -17.87
C GLY A 230 -0.67 -23.02 -17.36
N ALA A 231 -0.17 -23.96 -16.55
CA ALA A 231 -1.00 -24.99 -15.93
C ALA A 231 -2.03 -24.40 -14.94
N GLN A 232 -1.60 -23.46 -14.08
CA GLN A 232 -2.46 -22.84 -13.09
C GLN A 232 -3.53 -21.93 -13.72
N LEU A 233 -3.20 -21.16 -14.75
CA LEU A 233 -4.19 -20.36 -15.48
C LEU A 233 -5.29 -21.19 -16.15
N ASN A 234 -5.05 -22.46 -16.43
CA ASN A 234 -6.08 -23.36 -16.93
C ASN A 234 -7.02 -23.89 -15.84
N ASN A 235 -6.64 -23.75 -14.56
CA ASN A 235 -7.50 -24.09 -13.44
C ASN A 235 -8.56 -22.99 -13.23
N THR A 236 -9.84 -23.36 -13.28
CA THR A 236 -10.97 -22.41 -13.20
C THR A 236 -11.36 -22.03 -11.77
N ALA A 237 -10.81 -22.70 -10.76
CA ALA A 237 -11.26 -22.62 -9.36
C ALA A 237 -10.10 -22.33 -8.39
N LEU A 238 -9.18 -21.42 -8.76
CA LEU A 238 -8.11 -21.02 -7.85
C LEU A 238 -8.66 -20.15 -6.71
N PRO A 239 -8.31 -20.45 -5.45
CA PRO A 239 -8.60 -19.56 -4.32
C PRO A 239 -7.94 -18.19 -4.52
N GLU A 240 -8.52 -17.15 -3.90
CA GLU A 240 -8.01 -15.77 -4.02
C GLU A 240 -6.54 -15.64 -3.55
N GLU A 241 -6.17 -16.33 -2.48
CA GLU A 241 -4.80 -16.37 -1.95
C GLU A 241 -3.80 -16.95 -2.97
N GLU A 242 -4.19 -18.00 -3.68
CA GLU A 242 -3.36 -18.59 -4.74
C GLU A 242 -3.25 -17.67 -5.97
N LEU A 243 -4.31 -16.91 -6.29
CA LEU A 243 -4.27 -15.88 -7.35
C LEU A 243 -3.31 -14.74 -7.00
N LEU A 244 -3.28 -14.29 -5.75
CA LEU A 244 -2.34 -13.26 -5.29
C LEU A 244 -0.89 -13.74 -5.44
N THR A 245 -0.60 -14.94 -4.97
CA THR A 245 0.75 -15.55 -5.07
C THR A 245 1.17 -15.74 -6.53
N LEU A 246 0.23 -16.15 -7.40
CA LEU A 246 0.46 -16.28 -8.83
C LEU A 246 0.78 -14.92 -9.48
N ARG A 247 0.07 -13.87 -9.07
CA ARG A 247 0.30 -12.50 -9.50
C ARG A 247 1.70 -12.00 -9.13
N GLU A 248 2.13 -12.22 -7.89
CA GLU A 248 3.46 -11.83 -7.42
C GLU A 248 4.56 -12.50 -8.25
N LEU A 249 4.42 -13.79 -8.51
CA LEU A 249 5.37 -14.54 -9.35
C LEU A 249 5.42 -13.98 -10.79
N MET A 250 4.26 -13.71 -11.40
CA MET A 250 4.20 -13.13 -12.74
C MET A 250 4.80 -11.72 -12.79
N VAL A 251 4.57 -10.89 -11.78
CA VAL A 251 5.14 -9.55 -11.69
C VAL A 251 6.66 -9.62 -11.56
N ALA A 252 7.19 -10.52 -10.74
CA ALA A 252 8.64 -10.69 -10.55
C ALA A 252 9.35 -11.10 -11.86
N PHE A 253 8.72 -11.92 -12.68
CA PHE A 253 9.25 -12.37 -13.97
C PHE A 253 8.80 -11.51 -15.17
N SER A 254 8.13 -10.37 -14.94
CA SER A 254 7.54 -9.54 -16.01
C SER A 254 8.53 -9.05 -17.07
N ASN A 255 9.83 -8.98 -16.78
CA ASN A 255 10.88 -8.64 -17.74
C ASN A 255 11.33 -9.82 -18.62
N ASP A 256 10.87 -11.05 -18.34
CA ASP A 256 11.23 -12.22 -19.13
C ASP A 256 10.41 -12.32 -20.41
N LYS A 257 11.09 -12.52 -21.54
CA LYS A 257 10.45 -12.59 -22.87
C LYS A 257 9.47 -13.75 -23.02
N GLN A 258 9.72 -14.89 -22.37
CA GLN A 258 8.82 -16.04 -22.48
C GLN A 258 7.50 -15.73 -21.75
N LEU A 259 7.57 -15.14 -20.55
CA LEU A 259 6.38 -14.69 -19.83
C LEU A 259 5.65 -13.58 -20.58
N GLN A 260 6.37 -12.63 -21.16
CA GLN A 260 5.76 -11.56 -21.98
C GLN A 260 4.98 -12.14 -23.17
N ASN A 261 5.57 -13.07 -23.90
CA ASN A 261 4.92 -13.74 -25.02
C ASN A 261 3.74 -14.60 -24.55
N PHE A 262 3.88 -15.31 -23.42
CA PHE A 262 2.79 -16.09 -22.83
C PHE A 262 1.59 -15.20 -22.46
N ILE A 263 1.80 -14.08 -21.75
CA ILE A 263 0.75 -13.13 -21.40
C ILE A 263 0.08 -12.58 -22.67
N GLY A 264 0.88 -12.18 -23.66
CA GLY A 264 0.36 -11.67 -24.94
C GLY A 264 -0.55 -12.69 -25.66
N ALA A 265 -0.08 -13.94 -25.77
CA ALA A 265 -0.84 -15.02 -26.37
C ALA A 265 -2.17 -15.29 -25.63
N GLN A 266 -2.17 -15.23 -24.29
CA GLN A 266 -3.39 -15.37 -23.49
C GLN A 266 -4.39 -14.21 -23.69
N LEU A 267 -3.90 -12.98 -23.85
CA LEU A 267 -4.73 -11.82 -24.14
C LEU A 267 -5.36 -11.90 -25.54
N GLU A 268 -4.65 -12.42 -26.54
CA GLU A 268 -5.15 -12.60 -27.91
C GLU A 268 -6.11 -13.77 -28.05
N ASN A 269 -5.90 -14.86 -27.31
CA ASN A 269 -6.72 -16.06 -27.42
C ASN A 269 -8.19 -15.79 -27.06
N SER A 270 -9.09 -15.97 -28.02
CA SER A 270 -10.54 -15.80 -27.81
C SER A 270 -11.12 -16.77 -26.77
N GLY A 271 -10.50 -17.94 -26.57
CA GLY A 271 -10.89 -18.93 -25.57
C GLY A 271 -10.49 -18.56 -24.13
N THR A 272 -9.63 -17.57 -23.93
CA THR A 272 -9.27 -17.12 -22.58
C THR A 272 -10.41 -16.32 -21.95
N PRO A 273 -10.93 -16.76 -20.78
CA PRO A 273 -12.03 -16.07 -20.09
C PRO A 273 -11.73 -14.59 -19.78
N VAL A 274 -12.75 -13.74 -19.78
CA VAL A 274 -12.64 -12.29 -19.52
C VAL A 274 -11.93 -12.01 -18.19
N ALA A 275 -12.33 -12.68 -17.11
CA ALA A 275 -11.73 -12.53 -15.79
C ALA A 275 -10.21 -12.82 -15.80
N LYS A 276 -9.77 -13.83 -16.56
CA LYS A 276 -8.34 -14.15 -16.70
C LYS A 276 -7.59 -13.08 -17.48
N LYS A 277 -8.19 -12.52 -18.54
CA LYS A 277 -7.59 -11.39 -19.28
C LYS A 277 -7.42 -10.16 -18.39
N ILE A 278 -8.44 -9.87 -17.55
CA ILE A 278 -8.38 -8.76 -16.58
C ILE A 278 -7.28 -9.01 -15.53
N PHE A 279 -7.19 -10.24 -15.02
CA PHE A 279 -6.11 -10.63 -14.11
C PHE A 279 -4.73 -10.38 -14.74
N LEU A 280 -4.51 -10.80 -15.99
CA LEU A 280 -3.25 -10.58 -16.72
C LEU A 280 -2.97 -9.10 -16.97
N MET A 281 -3.99 -8.29 -17.26
CA MET A 281 -3.84 -6.83 -17.35
C MET A 281 -3.43 -6.24 -15.98
N GLY A 282 -3.95 -6.77 -14.88
CA GLY A 282 -3.52 -6.42 -13.53
C GLY A 282 -2.05 -6.77 -13.25
N VAL A 283 -1.55 -7.88 -13.79
CA VAL A 283 -0.11 -8.24 -13.74
C VAL A 283 0.72 -7.23 -14.51
N ILE A 284 0.32 -6.88 -15.74
CA ILE A 284 0.98 -5.85 -16.55
C ILE A 284 1.01 -4.52 -15.78
N GLY A 285 -0.13 -4.13 -15.19
CA GLY A 285 -0.28 -2.89 -14.43
C GLY A 285 0.54 -2.82 -13.14
N SER A 286 0.93 -3.97 -12.60
CA SER A 286 1.79 -4.06 -11.39
C SER A 286 3.27 -4.28 -11.74
N SER A 287 3.59 -4.49 -13.02
CA SER A 287 4.95 -4.80 -13.46
C SER A 287 5.84 -3.55 -13.43
N ALA A 288 7.15 -3.76 -13.19
CA ALA A 288 8.16 -2.71 -13.27
C ALA A 288 8.65 -2.44 -14.71
N VAL A 289 7.95 -2.96 -15.72
CA VAL A 289 8.32 -2.81 -17.13
C VAL A 289 7.98 -1.39 -17.58
N GLN A 290 8.97 -0.54 -17.77
CA GLN A 290 8.77 0.87 -18.14
C GLN A 290 8.20 1.04 -19.55
N ASN A 291 8.73 0.26 -20.52
CA ASN A 291 8.24 0.28 -21.89
C ASN A 291 7.57 -1.06 -22.19
N LEU A 292 6.24 -1.04 -22.34
CA LEU A 292 5.51 -2.27 -22.60
C LEU A 292 5.97 -2.93 -23.90
N PRO A 293 6.24 -4.25 -23.87
CA PRO A 293 6.68 -4.97 -25.07
C PRO A 293 5.56 -5.05 -26.09
N VAL A 294 5.93 -5.14 -27.37
CA VAL A 294 4.99 -5.30 -28.50
C VAL A 294 4.06 -6.50 -28.29
N ALA A 295 4.56 -7.55 -27.64
CA ALA A 295 3.78 -8.74 -27.26
C ALA A 295 2.56 -8.40 -26.37
N TRP A 296 2.59 -7.30 -25.62
CA TRP A 296 1.47 -6.85 -24.81
C TRP A 296 0.65 -5.75 -25.51
N VAL A 297 1.33 -4.79 -26.15
CA VAL A 297 0.68 -3.62 -26.80
C VAL A 297 -0.30 -4.05 -27.89
N ASN A 298 0.11 -4.98 -28.76
CA ASN A 298 -0.76 -5.40 -29.87
C ASN A 298 -2.07 -6.07 -29.38
N PRO A 299 -2.02 -7.09 -28.47
CA PRO A 299 -3.23 -7.65 -27.91
C PRO A 299 -4.13 -6.63 -27.20
N LEU A 300 -3.53 -5.69 -26.45
CA LEU A 300 -4.29 -4.63 -25.78
C LEU A 300 -5.01 -3.73 -26.80
N GLY A 301 -4.34 -3.37 -27.90
CA GLY A 301 -4.96 -2.61 -28.99
C GLY A 301 -6.13 -3.36 -29.65
N ASN A 302 -6.01 -4.68 -29.82
CA ASN A 302 -7.09 -5.52 -30.35
C ASN A 302 -8.27 -5.61 -29.37
N LEU A 303 -8.01 -5.78 -28.07
CA LEU A 303 -9.05 -5.79 -27.04
C LEU A 303 -9.77 -4.43 -26.94
N LEU A 304 -9.06 -3.33 -27.15
CA LEU A 304 -9.64 -1.99 -27.14
C LEU A 304 -10.64 -1.76 -28.30
N LYS A 305 -10.42 -2.42 -29.46
CA LYS A 305 -11.30 -2.38 -30.63
C LYS A 305 -12.47 -3.39 -30.55
N GLY A 306 -12.38 -4.36 -29.67
CA GLY A 306 -13.42 -5.40 -29.50
C GLY A 306 -14.70 -4.84 -28.86
N ASP A 307 -15.75 -5.68 -28.82
CA ASP A 307 -17.08 -5.27 -28.33
C ASP A 307 -17.26 -5.44 -26.82
N ASN A 308 -16.33 -6.11 -26.12
CA ASN A 308 -16.46 -6.37 -24.70
C ASN A 308 -16.12 -5.13 -23.88
N THR A 309 -17.15 -4.51 -23.29
CA THR A 309 -17.03 -3.25 -22.52
C THR A 309 -16.12 -3.36 -21.30
N GLU A 310 -16.12 -4.51 -20.62
CA GLU A 310 -15.30 -4.75 -19.42
C GLU A 310 -13.81 -4.79 -19.80
N LEU A 311 -13.45 -5.54 -20.83
CA LEU A 311 -12.07 -5.61 -21.34
C LEU A 311 -11.61 -4.24 -21.86
N ARG A 312 -12.43 -3.54 -22.64
CA ARG A 312 -12.12 -2.19 -23.12
C ARG A 312 -11.84 -1.24 -21.95
N SER A 313 -12.67 -1.29 -20.91
CA SER A 313 -12.50 -0.45 -19.70
C SER A 313 -11.23 -0.79 -18.94
N ALA A 314 -10.87 -2.08 -18.83
CA ALA A 314 -9.64 -2.52 -18.19
C ALA A 314 -8.39 -2.07 -18.98
N VAL A 315 -8.42 -2.16 -20.32
CA VAL A 315 -7.34 -1.65 -21.18
C VAL A 315 -7.16 -0.14 -21.02
N LEU A 316 -8.26 0.64 -21.01
CA LEU A 316 -8.16 2.09 -20.78
C LEU A 316 -7.53 2.41 -19.43
N GLY A 317 -7.90 1.70 -18.36
CA GLY A 317 -7.27 1.85 -17.04
C GLY A 317 -5.78 1.55 -17.06
N LEU A 318 -5.37 0.52 -17.79
CA LEU A 318 -3.96 0.16 -17.95
C LEU A 318 -3.18 1.21 -18.75
N ILE A 319 -3.74 1.71 -19.85
CA ILE A 319 -3.14 2.79 -20.65
C ILE A 319 -2.97 4.05 -19.79
N GLU A 320 -4.00 4.41 -19.03
CA GLU A 320 -3.99 5.57 -18.15
C GLU A 320 -2.92 5.46 -17.06
N SER A 321 -2.73 4.28 -16.45
CA SER A 321 -1.72 4.07 -15.40
C SER A 321 -0.27 4.07 -15.90
N HIS A 322 -0.04 3.68 -17.17
CA HIS A 322 1.31 3.52 -17.76
C HIS A 322 1.68 4.59 -18.80
N GLY A 323 0.76 5.47 -19.18
CA GLY A 323 1.02 6.48 -20.20
C GLY A 323 1.40 5.89 -21.57
N ILE A 324 0.71 4.82 -22.00
CA ILE A 324 1.04 4.08 -23.24
C ILE A 324 0.69 4.91 -24.46
N ASN A 325 1.66 5.54 -25.09
CA ASN A 325 1.45 6.40 -26.28
C ASN A 325 1.25 5.63 -27.58
N THR A 326 1.74 4.39 -27.67
CA THR A 326 1.63 3.56 -28.88
C THR A 326 0.19 3.25 -29.29
N LEU A 327 -0.77 3.42 -28.37
CA LEU A 327 -2.21 3.22 -28.61
C LEU A 327 -2.99 4.54 -28.79
N ASN A 328 -2.32 5.69 -28.91
CA ASN A 328 -2.99 7.00 -29.08
C ASN A 328 -3.87 7.06 -30.33
N LYS A 329 -3.52 6.33 -31.39
CA LYS A 329 -4.35 6.25 -32.60
C LYS A 329 -5.71 5.59 -32.31
N GLU A 330 -5.71 4.48 -31.58
CA GLU A 330 -6.92 3.76 -31.17
C GLU A 330 -7.74 4.60 -30.18
N LEU A 331 -7.08 5.29 -29.25
CA LEU A 331 -7.74 6.21 -28.33
C LEU A 331 -8.43 7.34 -29.07
N ASN A 332 -7.76 7.96 -30.07
CA ASN A 332 -8.36 9.02 -30.89
C ASN A 332 -9.59 8.54 -31.66
N GLN A 333 -9.58 7.30 -32.17
CA GLN A 333 -10.76 6.73 -32.81
C GLN A 333 -11.94 6.65 -31.85
N ILE A 334 -11.72 6.21 -30.61
CA ILE A 334 -12.76 6.13 -29.58
C ILE A 334 -13.25 7.53 -29.17
N ILE A 335 -12.34 8.47 -28.97
CA ILE A 335 -12.66 9.85 -28.58
C ILE A 335 -13.58 10.50 -29.62
N GLN A 336 -13.31 10.30 -30.91
CA GLN A 336 -14.07 10.91 -32.00
C GLN A 336 -15.34 10.12 -32.39
N ASP A 337 -15.47 8.87 -31.95
CA ASP A 337 -16.64 8.04 -32.29
C ASP A 337 -17.87 8.49 -31.51
N ALA A 338 -18.79 9.19 -32.18
CA ALA A 338 -20.05 9.65 -31.60
C ALA A 338 -21.00 8.51 -31.18
N LYS A 339 -20.79 7.27 -31.67
CA LYS A 339 -21.59 6.10 -31.27
C LYS A 339 -21.11 5.51 -29.94
N SER A 340 -19.87 5.75 -29.55
CA SER A 340 -19.34 5.33 -28.26
C SER A 340 -19.99 6.11 -27.11
N PRO A 341 -20.31 5.46 -25.97
CA PRO A 341 -20.84 6.16 -24.80
C PRO A 341 -19.95 7.31 -24.35
N THR A 342 -20.55 8.46 -23.99
CA THR A 342 -19.80 9.67 -23.58
C THR A 342 -18.80 9.40 -22.46
N ALA A 343 -19.20 8.66 -21.44
CA ALA A 343 -18.30 8.28 -20.33
C ALA A 343 -17.07 7.50 -20.81
N PHE A 344 -17.23 6.64 -21.81
CA PHE A 344 -16.13 5.86 -22.38
C PHE A 344 -15.20 6.73 -23.23
N ARG A 345 -15.74 7.67 -24.00
CA ARG A 345 -14.97 8.67 -24.76
C ARG A 345 -14.12 9.54 -23.83
N LEU A 346 -14.71 10.02 -22.74
CA LEU A 346 -13.99 10.82 -21.72
C LEU A 346 -12.89 10.01 -21.03
N LYS A 347 -13.12 8.73 -20.77
CA LYS A 347 -12.10 7.83 -20.19
C LYS A 347 -10.95 7.59 -21.19
N ALA A 348 -11.24 7.39 -22.46
CA ALA A 348 -10.23 7.28 -23.52
C ALA A 348 -9.41 8.58 -23.64
N PHE A 349 -10.05 9.71 -23.48
CA PHE A 349 -9.38 11.01 -23.47
C PHE A 349 -8.43 11.15 -22.28
N SER A 350 -8.88 10.78 -21.07
CA SER A 350 -8.05 10.75 -19.87
C SER A 350 -6.80 9.89 -20.05
N ALA A 351 -6.99 8.69 -20.62
CA ALA A 351 -5.89 7.78 -20.91
C ALA A 351 -4.87 8.38 -21.90
N LYS A 352 -5.34 9.05 -22.95
CA LYS A 352 -4.47 9.72 -23.93
C LYS A 352 -3.65 10.85 -23.30
N LEU A 353 -4.27 11.67 -22.46
CA LEU A 353 -3.60 12.81 -21.81
C LEU A 353 -2.40 12.43 -20.94
N LYS A 354 -2.30 11.18 -20.49
CA LYS A 354 -1.13 10.69 -19.74
C LYS A 354 0.14 10.66 -20.57
N SER A 355 0.02 10.42 -21.85
CA SER A 355 1.16 10.36 -22.78
C SER A 355 1.29 11.61 -23.65
N GLU A 356 0.20 12.34 -23.87
CA GLU A 356 0.15 13.51 -24.75
C GLU A 356 -0.79 14.57 -24.17
N SER A 357 -0.22 15.56 -23.48
CA SER A 357 -0.98 16.60 -22.78
C SER A 357 -1.48 17.72 -23.70
N ALA A 358 -0.87 17.93 -24.87
CA ALA A 358 -1.38 18.86 -25.88
C ALA A 358 -2.60 18.27 -26.59
N ILE A 359 -3.61 19.07 -26.82
CA ILE A 359 -4.83 18.66 -27.52
C ILE A 359 -5.03 19.43 -28.80
N SER A 360 -5.55 18.75 -29.80
CA SER A 360 -5.91 19.37 -31.10
C SER A 360 -7.15 20.27 -30.93
N ASP A 361 -7.36 21.17 -31.89
CA ASP A 361 -8.56 22.03 -31.90
C ASP A 361 -9.87 21.21 -31.98
N SER A 362 -9.87 20.10 -32.70
CA SER A 362 -11.03 19.20 -32.75
C SER A 362 -11.34 18.55 -31.40
N GLU A 363 -10.32 18.17 -30.65
CA GLU A 363 -10.47 17.62 -29.28
C GLU A 363 -10.90 18.70 -28.30
N PHE A 364 -10.37 19.90 -28.44
CA PHE A 364 -10.79 21.05 -27.64
C PHE A 364 -12.27 21.36 -27.88
N GLN A 365 -12.72 21.46 -29.14
CA GLN A 365 -14.12 21.68 -29.48
C GLN A 365 -15.03 20.55 -28.94
N LEU A 366 -14.57 19.30 -28.95
CA LEU A 366 -15.31 18.20 -28.36
C LEU A 366 -15.48 18.37 -26.84
N LEU A 367 -14.44 18.81 -26.12
CA LEU A 367 -14.54 19.10 -24.70
C LEU A 367 -15.47 20.29 -24.40
N LEU A 368 -15.45 21.35 -25.24
CA LEU A 368 -16.42 22.44 -25.15
C LEU A 368 -17.87 21.96 -25.37
N HIS A 369 -18.09 21.04 -26.32
CA HIS A 369 -19.39 20.41 -26.48
C HIS A 369 -19.85 19.66 -25.23
N PHE A 370 -18.95 18.96 -24.52
CA PHE A 370 -19.27 18.29 -23.27
C PHE A 370 -19.49 19.24 -22.09
N LEU A 371 -19.08 20.50 -22.18
CA LEU A 371 -19.39 21.54 -21.17
C LEU A 371 -20.80 22.12 -21.32
N ASN A 372 -21.46 21.90 -22.45
CA ASN A 372 -22.78 22.46 -22.69
C ASN A 372 -23.77 22.11 -21.57
N LYS A 373 -24.64 23.07 -21.21
CA LYS A 373 -25.65 22.97 -20.13
C LYS A 373 -26.66 21.83 -20.34
N VAL A 374 -26.82 21.31 -21.55
CA VAL A 374 -27.66 20.13 -21.86
C VAL A 374 -27.02 18.82 -21.39
N GLN A 375 -25.70 18.80 -21.15
CA GLN A 375 -25.01 17.61 -20.69
C GLN A 375 -25.21 17.42 -19.17
N GLU A 376 -25.18 16.15 -18.75
CA GLU A 376 -25.26 15.81 -17.33
C GLU A 376 -24.05 16.36 -16.54
N SER A 377 -24.27 16.73 -15.29
CA SER A 377 -23.23 17.32 -14.41
C SER A 377 -21.93 16.50 -14.37
N PRO A 378 -21.95 15.14 -14.23
CA PRO A 378 -20.72 14.34 -14.25
C PRO A 378 -19.92 14.42 -15.54
N VAL A 379 -20.60 14.56 -16.69
CA VAL A 379 -19.97 14.72 -18.00
C VAL A 379 -19.24 16.07 -18.05
N ARG A 380 -19.93 17.15 -17.66
CA ARG A 380 -19.40 18.51 -17.64
C ARG A 380 -18.18 18.62 -16.70
N GLN A 381 -18.26 18.06 -15.50
CA GLN A 381 -17.14 18.02 -14.54
C GLN A 381 -15.94 17.25 -15.12
N SER A 382 -16.19 16.12 -15.79
CA SER A 382 -15.13 15.35 -16.45
C SER A 382 -14.46 16.14 -17.58
N ALA A 383 -15.23 16.89 -18.37
CA ALA A 383 -14.70 17.74 -19.42
C ALA A 383 -13.82 18.88 -18.85
N VAL A 384 -14.26 19.55 -17.78
CA VAL A 384 -13.43 20.55 -17.06
C VAL A 384 -12.12 19.94 -16.56
N ARG A 385 -12.18 18.77 -15.94
CA ARG A 385 -11.00 18.08 -15.46
C ARG A 385 -10.02 17.77 -16.59
N LEU A 386 -10.50 17.29 -17.73
CA LEU A 386 -9.66 17.01 -18.89
C LEU A 386 -9.03 18.28 -19.46
N LEU A 387 -9.78 19.38 -19.54
CA LEU A 387 -9.25 20.70 -19.94
C LEU A 387 -8.15 21.17 -18.98
N SER A 388 -8.35 21.05 -17.67
CA SER A 388 -7.36 21.48 -16.67
C SER A 388 -6.07 20.65 -16.72
N GLN A 389 -6.16 19.38 -17.12
CA GLN A 389 -5.01 18.49 -17.33
C GLN A 389 -4.31 18.73 -18.68
N SER A 390 -5.01 19.31 -19.66
CA SER A 390 -4.48 19.57 -20.99
C SER A 390 -3.52 20.77 -21.01
N ASN A 391 -2.58 20.74 -21.95
CA ASN A 391 -1.81 21.92 -22.33
C ASN A 391 -2.54 22.64 -23.45
N LEU A 392 -3.34 23.65 -23.07
CA LEU A 392 -4.09 24.47 -24.02
C LEU A 392 -3.19 25.51 -24.65
N SER A 393 -3.40 25.76 -25.96
CA SER A 393 -2.81 26.89 -26.64
C SER A 393 -3.45 28.20 -26.15
N ASP A 394 -2.74 29.33 -26.34
CA ASP A 394 -3.28 30.65 -25.97
C ASP A 394 -4.58 30.97 -26.72
N THR A 395 -4.72 30.53 -27.96
CA THR A 395 -5.97 30.67 -28.73
C THR A 395 -7.12 29.89 -28.11
N GLN A 396 -6.85 28.65 -27.63
CA GLN A 396 -7.84 27.83 -26.92
C GLN A 396 -8.21 28.45 -25.57
N LEU A 397 -7.25 29.03 -24.84
CA LEU A 397 -7.50 29.76 -23.60
C LEU A 397 -8.35 31.01 -23.82
N LEU A 398 -8.07 31.80 -24.85
CA LEU A 398 -8.90 32.96 -25.20
C LEU A 398 -10.34 32.56 -25.51
N THR A 399 -10.53 31.46 -26.25
CA THR A 399 -11.87 30.92 -26.56
C THR A 399 -12.55 30.45 -25.28
N LEU A 400 -11.82 29.70 -24.42
CA LEU A 400 -12.35 29.20 -23.15
C LEU A 400 -12.80 30.32 -22.21
N ALA A 401 -12.01 31.40 -22.11
CA ALA A 401 -12.37 32.59 -21.33
C ALA A 401 -13.70 33.20 -21.82
N LYS A 402 -13.80 33.44 -23.11
CA LYS A 402 -14.95 34.14 -23.73
C LYS A 402 -16.24 33.32 -23.71
N GLU A 403 -16.14 32.00 -23.97
CA GLU A 403 -17.33 31.19 -24.23
C GLU A 403 -17.78 30.39 -22.98
N GLN A 404 -16.84 30.05 -22.08
CA GLN A 404 -17.16 29.14 -21.01
C GLN A 404 -16.99 29.74 -19.61
N VAL A 405 -15.92 30.51 -19.35
CA VAL A 405 -15.66 31.08 -18.01
C VAL A 405 -16.76 32.09 -17.65
N ALA A 406 -17.18 32.94 -18.59
CA ALA A 406 -18.21 33.95 -18.35
C ALA A 406 -19.58 33.34 -17.96
N GLU A 407 -19.88 32.13 -18.44
CA GLU A 407 -21.15 31.44 -18.26
C GLU A 407 -21.05 30.21 -17.33
N ALA A 408 -19.88 29.95 -16.78
CA ALA A 408 -19.65 28.80 -15.91
C ALA A 408 -20.51 28.87 -14.65
N ASP A 409 -21.07 27.74 -14.27
CA ASP A 409 -21.71 27.62 -12.97
C ASP A 409 -20.68 27.44 -11.84
N VAL A 410 -21.16 27.51 -10.62
CA VAL A 410 -20.34 27.45 -9.39
C VAL A 410 -19.49 26.19 -9.27
N PHE A 411 -19.89 25.09 -9.93
CA PHE A 411 -19.20 23.79 -9.85
C PHE A 411 -18.06 23.68 -10.88
N LEU A 412 -18.18 24.34 -12.00
CA LEU A 412 -17.23 24.25 -13.10
C LEU A 412 -16.16 25.34 -13.05
N LEU A 413 -16.52 26.52 -12.55
CA LEU A 413 -15.66 27.70 -12.57
C LEU A 413 -14.28 27.48 -11.94
N PRO A 414 -14.15 26.89 -10.73
CA PRO A 414 -12.82 26.65 -10.14
C PRO A 414 -11.91 25.78 -11.01
N GLY A 415 -12.46 24.72 -11.61
CA GLY A 415 -11.70 23.83 -12.50
C GLY A 415 -11.31 24.48 -13.82
N LEU A 416 -12.15 25.35 -14.38
CA LEU A 416 -11.83 26.10 -15.59
C LEU A 416 -10.69 27.11 -15.35
N ILE A 417 -10.67 27.78 -14.20
CA ILE A 417 -9.63 28.76 -13.86
C ILE A 417 -8.24 28.13 -13.80
N ILE A 418 -8.11 26.91 -13.31
CA ILE A 418 -6.83 26.17 -13.26
C ILE A 418 -6.18 26.07 -14.64
N THR A 419 -6.96 26.03 -15.72
CA THR A 419 -6.42 25.95 -17.09
C THR A 419 -5.53 27.14 -17.44
N PHE A 420 -5.75 28.30 -16.81
CA PHE A 420 -5.05 29.56 -17.09
C PHE A 420 -3.73 29.71 -16.31
N GLU A 421 -3.44 28.82 -15.36
CA GLU A 421 -2.19 28.88 -14.56
C GLU A 421 -0.92 28.72 -15.42
N LYS A 422 -1.02 28.09 -16.58
CA LYS A 422 0.12 27.82 -17.48
C LYS A 422 0.44 28.96 -18.44
N SER A 423 -0.51 29.86 -18.71
CA SER A 423 -0.29 31.02 -19.57
C SER A 423 0.20 32.21 -18.75
N LYS A 424 1.02 33.06 -19.41
CA LYS A 424 1.50 34.36 -18.86
C LYS A 424 1.25 35.48 -19.86
N ARG A 425 0.49 35.21 -20.88
CA ARG A 425 0.18 36.20 -21.92
C ARG A 425 -0.82 37.24 -21.41
N GLU A 426 -0.55 38.49 -21.72
CA GLU A 426 -1.34 39.66 -21.29
C GLU A 426 -2.80 39.54 -21.75
N ASP A 427 -3.01 39.30 -23.04
CA ASP A 427 -4.34 39.18 -23.65
C ASP A 427 -5.18 38.03 -23.07
N VAL A 428 -4.55 36.90 -22.69
CA VAL A 428 -5.21 35.79 -22.01
C VAL A 428 -5.63 36.19 -20.59
N GLY A 429 -4.76 36.87 -19.85
CA GLY A 429 -5.08 37.39 -18.51
C GLY A 429 -6.21 38.41 -18.50
N GLU A 430 -6.18 39.35 -19.46
CA GLU A 430 -7.24 40.35 -19.67
C GLU A 430 -8.59 39.70 -20.02
N ALA A 431 -8.59 38.71 -20.92
CA ALA A 431 -9.80 37.97 -21.28
C ALA A 431 -10.39 37.21 -20.08
N LEU A 432 -9.52 36.61 -19.27
CA LEU A 432 -9.93 35.90 -18.04
C LEU A 432 -10.58 36.88 -17.05
N ILE A 433 -9.95 38.02 -16.74
CA ILE A 433 -10.49 39.03 -15.83
C ILE A 433 -11.85 39.52 -16.31
N THR A 434 -11.97 39.83 -17.60
CA THR A 434 -13.21 40.30 -18.22
C THR A 434 -14.33 39.27 -18.07
N ALA A 435 -14.02 37.97 -18.28
CA ALA A 435 -14.97 36.88 -18.13
C ALA A 435 -15.41 36.73 -16.67
N LEU A 436 -14.48 36.82 -15.71
CA LEU A 436 -14.77 36.72 -14.28
C LEU A 436 -15.59 37.89 -13.75
N GLN A 437 -15.38 39.11 -14.27
CA GLN A 437 -16.21 40.25 -13.91
C GLN A 437 -17.66 40.07 -14.36
N SER A 438 -17.88 39.40 -15.48
CA SER A 438 -19.22 39.04 -15.95
C SER A 438 -19.88 37.95 -15.10
N SER A 439 -19.09 37.14 -14.41
CA SER A 439 -19.54 36.05 -13.53
C SER A 439 -19.57 36.42 -12.04
N ALA A 440 -19.74 37.69 -11.71
CA ALA A 440 -19.58 38.22 -10.35
C ALA A 440 -20.36 37.46 -9.24
N SER A 441 -21.55 36.92 -9.55
CA SER A 441 -22.34 36.10 -8.61
C SER A 441 -21.74 34.73 -8.31
N GLN A 442 -20.83 34.26 -9.13
CA GLN A 442 -20.18 32.94 -9.04
C GLN A 442 -18.80 33.01 -8.36
N LEU A 443 -18.26 34.21 -8.19
CA LEU A 443 -16.91 34.45 -7.66
C LEU A 443 -16.76 34.00 -6.20
N SER A 444 -17.85 33.96 -5.44
CA SER A 444 -17.83 33.61 -4.00
C SER A 444 -17.23 32.24 -3.70
N ASN A 445 -17.10 31.37 -4.69
CA ASN A 445 -16.54 30.02 -4.55
C ASN A 445 -15.06 29.94 -4.93
N LEU A 446 -14.45 31.06 -5.29
CA LEU A 446 -13.03 31.12 -5.62
C LEU A 446 -12.22 31.49 -4.37
N SER A 447 -11.10 30.81 -4.19
CA SER A 447 -10.15 31.15 -3.15
C SER A 447 -9.43 32.45 -3.49
N VAL A 448 -9.52 33.44 -2.60
CA VAL A 448 -8.80 34.71 -2.75
C VAL A 448 -7.31 34.49 -2.92
N LYS A 449 -6.75 33.55 -2.13
CA LYS A 449 -5.32 33.21 -2.17
C LYS A 449 -4.90 32.60 -3.52
N ASP A 450 -5.70 31.70 -4.07
CA ASP A 450 -5.37 31.04 -5.34
C ASP A 450 -5.51 32.01 -6.53
N MET A 451 -6.54 32.86 -6.48
CA MET A 451 -6.71 33.92 -7.46
C MET A 451 -5.58 34.96 -7.41
N GLN A 452 -5.11 35.30 -6.22
CA GLN A 452 -3.94 36.16 -6.05
C GLN A 452 -2.70 35.51 -6.67
N LYS A 453 -2.42 34.23 -6.34
CA LYS A 453 -1.30 33.46 -6.88
C LYS A 453 -1.36 33.38 -8.42
N LEU A 454 -2.56 33.16 -8.97
CA LEU A 454 -2.77 33.11 -10.41
C LEU A 454 -2.41 34.43 -11.08
N PHE A 455 -2.95 35.56 -10.60
CA PHE A 455 -2.69 36.86 -11.20
C PHE A 455 -1.29 37.40 -10.96
N ASP A 456 -0.66 37.06 -9.84
CA ASP A 456 0.75 37.41 -9.57
C ASP A 456 1.73 36.83 -10.62
N ALA A 457 1.33 35.75 -11.30
CA ALA A 457 2.11 35.13 -12.38
C ALA A 457 2.01 35.86 -13.73
N TYR A 458 1.03 36.76 -13.88
CA TYR A 458 0.80 37.54 -15.09
C TYR A 458 1.56 38.89 -15.09
N PRO A 459 1.69 39.59 -16.26
CA PRO A 459 2.30 40.91 -16.30
C PRO A 459 1.62 41.95 -15.40
N SER A 460 2.36 43.01 -15.03
CA SER A 460 1.88 44.05 -14.11
C SER A 460 0.63 44.78 -14.57
N SER A 461 0.38 44.90 -15.88
CA SER A 461 -0.86 45.42 -16.47
C SER A 461 -2.08 44.59 -16.05
N VAL A 462 -1.96 43.25 -16.19
CA VAL A 462 -3.01 42.30 -15.80
C VAL A 462 -3.22 42.30 -14.28
N GLN A 463 -2.15 42.37 -13.50
CA GLN A 463 -2.23 42.49 -12.04
C GLN A 463 -2.99 43.77 -11.62
N ALA A 464 -2.71 44.89 -12.28
CA ALA A 464 -3.42 46.13 -12.00
C ALA A 464 -4.90 46.03 -12.34
N MET A 465 -5.25 45.39 -13.47
CA MET A 465 -6.63 45.16 -13.91
C MET A 465 -7.37 44.19 -12.97
N ALA A 466 -6.67 43.25 -12.34
CA ALA A 466 -7.25 42.28 -11.39
C ALA A 466 -7.62 42.87 -10.02
N LYS A 467 -7.04 44.02 -9.60
CA LYS A 467 -7.25 44.61 -8.26
C LYS A 467 -8.72 44.82 -7.88
N PRO A 468 -9.61 45.39 -8.75
CA PRO A 468 -11.03 45.54 -8.41
C PRO A 468 -11.71 44.19 -8.19
N LEU A 469 -11.40 43.19 -9.01
CA LEU A 469 -11.91 41.82 -8.89
C LEU A 469 -11.48 41.18 -7.56
N MET A 470 -10.22 41.32 -7.21
CA MET A 470 -9.67 40.81 -5.96
C MET A 470 -10.33 41.45 -4.73
N LYS A 471 -10.59 42.76 -4.80
CA LYS A 471 -11.34 43.46 -3.74
C LYS A 471 -12.75 42.90 -3.61
N THR A 472 -13.46 42.70 -4.70
CA THR A 472 -14.81 42.11 -4.68
C THR A 472 -14.82 40.72 -4.05
N LEU A 473 -13.83 39.88 -4.35
CA LEU A 473 -13.67 38.54 -3.74
C LEU A 473 -13.47 38.64 -2.23
N GLN A 474 -12.63 39.57 -1.76
CA GLN A 474 -12.38 39.79 -0.33
C GLN A 474 -13.64 40.27 0.39
N ASP A 475 -14.36 41.23 -0.19
CA ASP A 475 -15.60 41.78 0.38
C ASP A 475 -16.69 40.70 0.46
N GLN A 476 -16.81 39.86 -0.57
CA GLN A 476 -17.75 38.71 -0.56
C GLN A 476 -17.39 37.67 0.48
N GLN A 477 -16.11 37.41 0.70
CA GLN A 477 -15.66 36.47 1.74
C GLN A 477 -16.01 36.97 3.14
N ALA A 478 -15.88 38.27 3.40
CA ALA A 478 -16.28 38.90 4.67
C ALA A 478 -17.78 38.81 4.93
N THR A 479 -18.58 38.86 3.88
CA THR A 479 -20.05 38.85 3.98
C THR A 479 -20.62 37.44 4.28
N ARG A 480 -19.85 36.36 3.98
CA ARG A 480 -20.29 34.97 4.12
C ARG A 480 -20.75 34.58 5.49
N LEU A 481 -20.01 34.99 6.52
CA LEU A 481 -20.31 34.61 7.90
C LEU A 481 -21.71 35.14 8.32
N SER A 482 -21.99 36.40 8.00
CA SER A 482 -23.30 37.01 8.27
C SER A 482 -24.42 36.31 7.49
N GLN A 483 -24.18 35.91 6.26
CA GLN A 483 -25.16 35.17 5.44
C GLN A 483 -25.46 33.78 6.00
N LEU A 484 -24.44 33.07 6.51
CA LEU A 484 -24.61 31.74 7.11
C LEU A 484 -25.52 31.82 8.36
N GLU A 485 -25.28 32.81 9.24
CA GLU A 485 -26.10 33.05 10.42
C GLU A 485 -27.57 33.37 10.06
N GLN A 486 -27.77 34.19 9.02
CA GLN A 486 -29.10 34.50 8.52
C GLN A 486 -29.81 33.28 7.91
N LEU A 487 -29.06 32.46 7.13
CA LEU A 487 -29.58 31.24 6.53
C LEU A 487 -29.98 30.25 7.63
N GLU A 488 -29.13 30.04 8.63
CA GLU A 488 -29.44 29.15 9.75
C GLU A 488 -30.70 29.55 10.50
N ALA A 489 -30.86 30.84 10.74
CA ALA A 489 -32.07 31.40 11.37
C ALA A 489 -33.33 31.23 10.51
N SER A 490 -33.19 31.13 9.18
CA SER A 490 -34.32 30.95 8.26
C SER A 490 -34.78 29.49 8.12
N LEU A 491 -33.95 28.51 8.54
CA LEU A 491 -34.28 27.09 8.43
C LEU A 491 -35.44 26.74 9.37
N LYS A 492 -36.42 26.00 8.82
CA LYS A 492 -37.60 25.50 9.52
C LYS A 492 -37.34 24.10 10.09
N ARG A 493 -38.37 23.53 10.71
CA ARG A 493 -38.38 22.14 11.11
C ARG A 493 -38.36 21.26 9.84
N GLY A 494 -37.33 20.40 9.68
CA GLY A 494 -37.18 19.50 8.56
C GLY A 494 -37.74 18.11 8.83
N ASP A 495 -38.06 17.39 7.76
CA ASP A 495 -38.43 15.98 7.76
C ASP A 495 -37.20 15.09 7.42
N VAL A 496 -36.96 14.09 8.29
CA VAL A 496 -35.77 13.19 8.16
C VAL A 496 -35.90 12.28 6.94
N GLY A 497 -37.11 11.78 6.63
CA GLY A 497 -37.34 10.87 5.51
C GLY A 497 -37.15 11.55 4.15
N GLU A 498 -37.70 12.77 4.00
CA GLU A 498 -37.51 13.59 2.81
C GLU A 498 -36.03 14.02 2.69
N GLY A 499 -35.38 14.36 3.81
CA GLY A 499 -33.94 14.67 3.83
C GLY A 499 -33.08 13.51 3.35
N ARG A 500 -33.44 12.27 3.73
CA ARG A 500 -32.76 11.07 3.19
C ARG A 500 -32.95 10.92 1.68
N GLN A 501 -34.16 11.15 1.18
CA GLN A 501 -34.39 11.10 -0.28
C GLN A 501 -33.57 12.17 -1.02
N LEU A 502 -33.44 13.35 -0.47
CA LEU A 502 -32.60 14.41 -1.03
C LEU A 502 -31.12 14.02 -1.03
N PHE A 503 -30.61 13.40 0.03
CA PHE A 503 -29.23 12.94 0.14
C PHE A 503 -28.86 11.93 -0.95
N PHE A 504 -29.72 10.92 -1.17
CA PHE A 504 -29.54 9.88 -2.18
C PHE A 504 -30.07 10.27 -3.59
N GLY A 505 -30.66 11.44 -3.73
CA GLY A 505 -31.27 11.93 -4.98
C GLY A 505 -30.76 13.31 -5.38
N LYS A 506 -31.65 14.31 -5.34
CA LYS A 506 -31.45 15.66 -5.87
C LYS A 506 -30.15 16.35 -5.40
N ALA A 507 -29.78 16.18 -4.13
CA ALA A 507 -28.57 16.77 -3.56
C ALA A 507 -27.28 16.02 -3.94
N THR A 508 -27.37 14.82 -4.51
CA THR A 508 -26.25 13.99 -5.00
C THR A 508 -25.13 13.70 -3.98
N CYS A 509 -25.38 13.87 -2.69
CA CYS A 509 -24.39 13.70 -1.61
C CYS A 509 -23.77 12.29 -1.62
N PHE A 510 -24.61 11.27 -1.90
CA PHE A 510 -24.22 9.85 -1.96
C PHE A 510 -23.15 9.54 -3.02
N THR A 511 -22.93 10.42 -3.98
CA THR A 511 -21.89 10.21 -5.03
C THR A 511 -20.49 10.20 -4.41
N CYS A 512 -20.28 11.02 -3.37
CA CYS A 512 -19.01 11.17 -2.68
C CYS A 512 -19.03 10.56 -1.27
N HIS A 513 -20.17 10.64 -0.56
CA HIS A 513 -20.31 10.26 0.84
C HIS A 513 -21.08 8.95 1.00
N SER A 514 -20.66 8.14 1.97
CA SER A 514 -21.41 6.97 2.41
C SER A 514 -22.17 7.22 3.72
N VAL A 515 -23.29 6.53 3.87
CA VAL A 515 -24.02 6.34 5.12
C VAL A 515 -24.31 4.85 5.24
N GLU A 516 -23.89 4.20 6.34
CA GLU A 516 -23.99 2.73 6.52
C GLU A 516 -23.42 1.93 5.33
N LYS A 517 -22.27 2.32 4.81
CA LYS A 517 -21.63 1.72 3.62
C LYS A 517 -22.40 1.90 2.30
N ASN A 518 -23.53 2.62 2.29
CA ASN A 518 -24.25 2.94 1.06
C ASN A 518 -23.80 4.31 0.55
N GLY A 519 -23.24 4.36 -0.65
CA GLY A 519 -22.75 5.59 -1.29
C GLY A 519 -21.27 5.55 -1.65
N GLY A 520 -20.72 6.70 -2.04
CA GLY A 520 -19.34 6.86 -2.44
C GLY A 520 -18.36 6.89 -1.25
N GLN A 521 -17.09 6.61 -1.54
CA GLN A 521 -15.99 6.64 -0.55
C GLN A 521 -14.97 7.76 -0.84
N PHE A 522 -15.34 8.72 -1.65
CA PHE A 522 -14.48 9.85 -1.99
C PHE A 522 -14.49 10.93 -0.90
N GLY A 523 -15.66 11.19 -0.30
CA GLY A 523 -15.82 12.01 0.88
C GLY A 523 -15.88 11.17 2.16
N PRO A 524 -15.85 11.79 3.34
CA PRO A 524 -15.99 11.10 4.61
C PRO A 524 -17.31 10.32 4.72
N ASP A 525 -17.25 9.21 5.46
CA ASP A 525 -18.46 8.49 5.88
C ASP A 525 -19.26 9.37 6.87
N LEU A 526 -20.53 9.57 6.58
CA LEU A 526 -21.41 10.44 7.36
C LEU A 526 -22.33 9.67 8.32
N THR A 527 -22.13 8.37 8.50
CA THR A 527 -22.99 7.51 9.35
C THR A 527 -23.22 8.09 10.74
N ASN A 528 -22.18 8.68 11.35
CA ASN A 528 -22.24 9.23 12.71
C ASN A 528 -22.11 10.78 12.75
N ILE A 529 -22.30 11.45 11.63
CA ILE A 529 -21.96 12.87 11.49
C ILE A 529 -22.76 13.77 12.43
N GLY A 530 -24.01 13.44 12.72
CA GLY A 530 -24.88 14.21 13.61
C GLY A 530 -24.44 14.20 15.08
N GLU A 531 -23.61 13.21 15.49
CA GLU A 531 -22.99 13.16 16.83
C GLU A 531 -21.65 13.91 16.86
N ILE A 532 -21.00 14.08 15.70
CA ILE A 532 -19.64 14.63 15.58
C ILE A 532 -19.67 16.14 15.33
N ARG A 533 -20.67 16.61 14.56
CA ARG A 533 -20.77 18.01 14.12
C ARG A 533 -22.06 18.67 14.59
N SER A 534 -21.98 19.94 14.98
CA SER A 534 -23.15 20.74 15.28
C SER A 534 -23.97 21.02 14.01
N LYS A 535 -25.23 21.43 14.18
CA LYS A 535 -26.09 21.87 13.07
C LYS A 535 -25.43 23.00 12.27
N HIS A 536 -24.81 23.96 12.98
CA HIS A 536 -24.10 25.08 12.39
C HIS A 536 -22.94 24.62 11.51
N ASP A 537 -22.08 23.71 12.04
CA ASP A 537 -20.92 23.19 11.29
C ASP A 537 -21.33 22.39 10.06
N LEU A 538 -22.44 21.63 10.15
CA LEU A 538 -22.99 20.89 9.01
C LEU A 538 -23.53 21.83 7.93
N LEU A 539 -24.23 22.89 8.33
CA LEU A 539 -24.73 23.92 7.42
C LEU A 539 -23.55 24.65 6.74
N GLU A 540 -22.54 25.05 7.53
CA GLU A 540 -21.35 25.68 7.00
C GLU A 540 -20.65 24.78 5.97
N ALA A 541 -20.48 23.47 6.27
CA ALA A 541 -19.87 22.53 5.35
C ALA A 541 -20.64 22.33 4.03
N ILE A 542 -21.96 22.48 4.05
CA ILE A 542 -22.81 22.42 2.84
C ILE A 542 -22.70 23.72 2.03
N VAL A 543 -22.78 24.86 2.70
CA VAL A 543 -22.81 26.19 2.06
C VAL A 543 -21.40 26.64 1.65
N TYR A 544 -20.42 26.37 2.51
CA TYR A 544 -19.02 26.76 2.33
C TYR A 544 -18.08 25.57 2.55
N PRO A 545 -18.04 24.58 1.65
CA PRO A 545 -17.31 23.33 1.85
C PRO A 545 -15.79 23.49 2.08
N GLY A 546 -15.23 24.64 1.69
CA GLY A 546 -13.83 24.98 1.91
C GLY A 546 -13.52 25.64 3.26
N ALA A 547 -14.53 25.93 4.11
CA ALA A 547 -14.34 26.63 5.38
C ALA A 547 -13.73 25.72 6.46
N SER A 548 -14.11 24.44 6.47
CA SER A 548 -13.63 23.47 7.47
C SER A 548 -13.73 22.03 6.93
N PHE A 549 -12.63 21.29 6.98
CA PHE A 549 -12.61 19.86 6.61
C PHE A 549 -11.68 19.06 7.52
N ALA A 550 -11.91 17.75 7.59
CA ALA A 550 -11.07 16.83 8.34
C ALA A 550 -9.71 16.64 7.65
N ARG A 551 -8.64 16.50 8.43
CA ARG A 551 -7.27 16.34 7.90
C ARG A 551 -7.11 15.21 6.89
N GLU A 552 -7.86 14.13 7.04
CA GLU A 552 -7.85 12.97 6.15
C GLU A 552 -8.45 13.26 4.77
N HIS A 553 -9.18 14.37 4.63
CA HIS A 553 -9.82 14.83 3.40
C HIS A 553 -9.28 16.18 2.92
N GLU A 554 -8.11 16.59 3.43
CA GLU A 554 -7.41 17.78 2.93
C GLU A 554 -7.03 17.59 1.47
N THR A 555 -7.40 18.56 0.65
CA THR A 555 -7.03 18.55 -0.77
C THR A 555 -5.54 18.82 -0.91
N SER A 556 -4.86 17.97 -1.64
CA SER A 556 -3.44 18.11 -1.97
C SER A 556 -3.26 18.37 -3.46
N LYS A 557 -2.29 19.22 -3.79
CA LYS A 557 -1.81 19.44 -5.15
C LYS A 557 -0.44 18.78 -5.28
N ILE A 558 -0.36 17.70 -6.05
CA ILE A 558 0.91 17.01 -6.35
C ILE A 558 1.42 17.57 -7.68
N ILE A 559 2.57 18.21 -7.65
CA ILE A 559 3.24 18.74 -8.82
C ILE A 559 4.35 17.77 -9.21
N THR A 560 4.30 17.27 -10.43
CA THR A 560 5.36 16.44 -11.03
C THR A 560 6.10 17.26 -12.11
N LYS A 561 7.11 16.67 -12.70
CA LYS A 561 7.88 17.29 -13.79
C LYS A 561 7.01 17.59 -15.03
N THR A 562 5.94 16.83 -15.23
CA THR A 562 5.11 16.87 -16.43
C THR A 562 3.65 17.21 -16.16
N ASN A 563 3.15 16.88 -14.96
CA ASN A 563 1.73 16.97 -14.61
C ASN A 563 1.49 17.57 -13.23
N THR A 564 0.27 18.03 -13.02
CA THR A 564 -0.22 18.48 -11.72
C THR A 564 -1.52 17.72 -11.39
N TYR A 565 -1.59 17.13 -10.21
CA TYR A 565 -2.77 16.42 -9.72
C TYR A 565 -3.31 17.13 -8.50
N THR A 566 -4.63 17.38 -8.49
CA THR A 566 -5.32 17.94 -7.32
C THR A 566 -6.37 16.93 -6.85
N GLY A 567 -6.39 16.64 -5.56
CA GLY A 567 -7.29 15.64 -4.99
C GLY A 567 -6.94 15.30 -3.55
N ILE A 568 -7.48 14.20 -3.06
CA ILE A 568 -7.25 13.69 -1.71
C ILE A 568 -6.21 12.56 -1.79
N ILE A 569 -5.15 12.64 -1.00
CA ILE A 569 -4.16 11.56 -0.92
C ILE A 569 -4.79 10.41 -0.13
N THR A 570 -5.00 9.27 -0.78
CA THR A 570 -5.61 8.07 -0.19
C THR A 570 -4.60 7.06 0.31
N GLU A 571 -3.38 7.08 -0.26
CA GLU A 571 -2.33 6.14 0.12
C GLU A 571 -0.95 6.76 -0.09
N GLN A 572 -0.04 6.52 0.85
CA GLN A 572 1.35 6.92 0.75
C GLN A 572 2.27 5.73 0.98
N LEU A 573 2.86 5.24 -0.10
CA LEU A 573 3.86 4.18 -0.08
C LEU A 573 5.28 4.77 -0.21
N ALA A 574 6.29 3.93 0.03
CA ALA A 574 7.70 4.36 -0.08
C ALA A 574 8.07 4.77 -1.51
N ASP A 575 7.48 4.14 -2.52
CA ASP A 575 7.76 4.31 -3.95
C ASP A 575 6.76 5.23 -4.67
N ALA A 576 5.53 5.39 -4.16
CA ALA A 576 4.48 6.14 -4.83
C ALA A 576 3.46 6.74 -3.85
N ILE A 577 2.68 7.71 -4.35
CA ILE A 577 1.51 8.28 -3.69
C ILE A 577 0.28 8.03 -4.57
N THR A 578 -0.80 7.54 -3.96
CA THR A 578 -2.10 7.43 -4.64
C THR A 578 -2.96 8.63 -4.24
N ILE A 579 -3.43 9.38 -5.24
CA ILE A 579 -4.30 10.54 -5.08
C ILE A 579 -5.65 10.27 -5.75
N ALA A 580 -6.74 10.45 -5.01
CA ALA A 580 -8.10 10.44 -5.55
C ALA A 580 -8.43 11.85 -6.08
N THR A 581 -8.65 11.94 -7.39
CA THR A 581 -8.94 13.22 -8.08
C THR A 581 -10.43 13.47 -8.29
N GLY A 582 -11.26 12.51 -7.89
CA GLY A 582 -12.73 12.57 -7.95
C GLY A 582 -13.35 11.22 -7.57
N PRO A 583 -14.68 11.13 -7.49
CA PRO A 583 -15.37 9.88 -7.21
C PRO A 583 -14.97 8.78 -8.19
N GLY A 584 -14.41 7.67 -7.69
CA GLY A 584 -13.94 6.55 -8.51
C GLY A 584 -12.72 6.83 -9.40
N ALA A 585 -12.06 7.98 -9.26
CA ALA A 585 -10.90 8.37 -10.04
C ALA A 585 -9.66 8.49 -9.14
N THR A 586 -8.73 7.56 -9.27
CA THR A 586 -7.45 7.56 -8.54
C THR A 586 -6.27 7.60 -9.50
N VAL A 587 -5.18 8.24 -9.07
CA VAL A 587 -3.92 8.30 -9.82
C VAL A 587 -2.80 7.90 -8.88
N ARG A 588 -1.98 6.94 -9.29
CA ARG A 588 -0.75 6.57 -8.59
C ARG A 588 0.41 7.36 -9.20
N VAL A 589 1.08 8.16 -8.37
CA VAL A 589 2.18 9.04 -8.78
C VAL A 589 3.47 8.51 -8.15
N PRO A 590 4.46 8.08 -8.95
CA PRO A 590 5.77 7.67 -8.44
C PRO A 590 6.45 8.82 -7.69
N ARG A 591 7.03 8.54 -6.52
CA ARG A 591 7.72 9.59 -5.75
C ARG A 591 8.90 10.22 -6.48
N SER A 592 9.56 9.47 -7.38
CA SER A 592 10.65 9.97 -8.22
C SER A 592 10.22 11.06 -9.23
N GLU A 593 8.93 11.15 -9.53
CA GLU A 593 8.37 12.16 -10.43
C GLU A 593 7.85 13.39 -9.68
N ILE A 594 7.61 13.29 -8.37
CA ILE A 594 7.03 14.36 -7.56
C ILE A 594 8.07 15.46 -7.34
N SER A 595 7.73 16.69 -7.77
CA SER A 595 8.52 17.89 -7.52
C SER A 595 8.13 18.56 -6.21
N SER A 596 6.82 18.66 -5.92
CA SER A 596 6.28 19.17 -4.65
C SER A 596 4.90 18.62 -4.36
N ILE A 597 4.53 18.65 -3.08
CA ILE A 597 3.17 18.38 -2.58
C ILE A 597 2.74 19.62 -1.80
N GLU A 598 1.67 20.25 -2.23
CA GLU A 598 1.12 21.45 -1.63
C GLU A 598 -0.25 21.15 -1.05
N LEU A 599 -0.48 21.45 0.22
CA LEU A 599 -1.82 21.43 0.79
C LEU A 599 -2.64 22.60 0.23
N GLN A 600 -3.86 22.32 -0.19
CA GLN A 600 -4.78 23.30 -0.74
C GLN A 600 -5.92 23.56 0.25
N ASN A 601 -6.24 24.83 0.50
CA ASN A 601 -7.41 25.21 1.29
C ASN A 601 -8.69 25.23 0.44
N ILE A 602 -8.87 24.21 -0.39
CA ILE A 602 -10.07 24.01 -1.22
C ILE A 602 -10.69 22.67 -0.88
N SER A 603 -12.01 22.61 -0.89
CA SER A 603 -12.73 21.35 -0.73
C SER A 603 -12.96 20.68 -2.07
N MET A 604 -12.88 19.36 -2.09
CA MET A 604 -13.34 18.54 -3.23
C MET A 604 -14.88 18.43 -3.24
N MET A 605 -15.55 18.78 -2.18
CA MET A 605 -17.01 18.94 -2.14
C MET A 605 -17.38 20.22 -2.91
N PRO A 606 -18.26 20.14 -3.93
CA PRO A 606 -18.61 21.30 -4.73
C PRO A 606 -19.42 22.31 -3.89
N PRO A 607 -19.11 23.61 -4.00
CA PRO A 607 -19.91 24.65 -3.35
C PRO A 607 -21.23 24.89 -4.08
N GLY A 608 -22.21 25.50 -3.40
CA GLY A 608 -23.48 25.90 -4.00
C GLY A 608 -24.57 24.84 -3.95
N LEU A 609 -24.39 23.77 -3.18
CA LEU A 609 -25.44 22.78 -2.92
C LEU A 609 -26.68 23.40 -2.25
N ASP A 610 -26.48 24.41 -1.42
CA ASP A 610 -27.53 25.23 -0.83
C ASP A 610 -28.42 25.96 -1.84
N LYS A 611 -27.89 26.25 -3.03
CA LYS A 611 -28.62 26.96 -4.10
C LYS A 611 -29.45 26.04 -5.00
N ILE A 612 -29.17 24.76 -4.98
CA ILE A 612 -29.95 23.73 -5.70
C ILE A 612 -31.21 23.36 -4.92
N LEU A 613 -31.17 23.51 -3.59
CA LEU A 613 -32.25 23.20 -2.67
C LEU A 613 -33.00 24.47 -2.26
N ASP A 614 -34.31 24.37 -2.16
CA ASP A 614 -35.05 25.42 -1.49
C ASP A 614 -34.88 25.36 0.04
N ASN A 615 -35.36 26.38 0.80
CA ASN A 615 -35.16 26.43 2.24
C ASN A 615 -35.83 25.27 3.00
N GLN A 616 -36.90 24.67 2.46
CA GLN A 616 -37.53 23.52 3.08
C GLN A 616 -36.74 22.24 2.79
N GLU A 617 -36.30 22.07 1.57
CA GLU A 617 -35.43 20.95 1.15
C GLU A 617 -34.11 20.98 1.94
N LEU A 618 -33.49 22.16 2.10
CA LEU A 618 -32.28 22.30 2.93
C LEU A 618 -32.57 21.98 4.41
N SER A 619 -33.73 22.41 4.94
CA SER A 619 -34.13 22.05 6.29
C SER A 619 -34.33 20.54 6.47
N ASN A 620 -34.90 19.85 5.47
CA ASN A 620 -35.11 18.42 5.47
C ASN A 620 -33.74 17.68 5.41
N LEU A 621 -32.84 18.10 4.54
CA LEU A 621 -31.48 17.55 4.45
C LEU A 621 -30.73 17.72 5.77
N MET A 622 -30.77 18.89 6.35
CA MET A 622 -30.17 19.18 7.66
C MET A 622 -30.75 18.30 8.78
N ALA A 623 -32.09 18.13 8.80
CA ALA A 623 -32.74 17.23 9.77
C ALA A 623 -32.26 15.79 9.64
N TYR A 624 -32.07 15.28 8.40
CA TYR A 624 -31.51 13.96 8.16
C TYR A 624 -30.06 13.85 8.67
N LEU A 625 -29.17 14.75 8.28
CA LEU A 625 -27.76 14.71 8.68
C LEU A 625 -27.57 14.81 10.20
N VAL A 626 -28.32 15.72 10.86
CA VAL A 626 -28.27 15.85 12.32
C VAL A 626 -28.84 14.62 13.03
N SER A 627 -29.77 13.88 12.40
CA SER A 627 -30.37 12.68 13.00
C SER A 627 -29.46 11.44 12.94
N LEU A 628 -28.36 11.45 12.17
CA LEU A 628 -27.45 10.32 12.05
C LEU A 628 -26.58 10.13 13.31
N PRO A 629 -26.40 8.88 13.83
CA PRO A 629 -26.89 7.60 13.29
C PRO A 629 -28.36 7.27 13.67
N ASN A 630 -28.99 8.01 14.57
CA ASN A 630 -30.30 7.68 15.15
C ASN A 630 -31.46 7.68 14.14
N GLY A 631 -31.32 8.43 13.03
CA GLY A 631 -32.31 8.48 11.94
C GLY A 631 -32.40 7.22 11.08
N LEU A 632 -31.50 6.26 11.26
CA LEU A 632 -31.46 5.01 10.49
C LEU A 632 -32.51 3.98 10.93
N GLY A 633 -33.04 4.12 12.17
CA GLY A 633 -33.95 3.13 12.77
C GLY A 633 -35.46 3.39 12.58
N GLN A 634 -35.89 4.45 11.90
CA GLN A 634 -37.32 4.85 11.87
C GLN A 634 -38.03 4.62 10.53
N ILE A 635 -37.52 3.74 9.67
CA ILE A 635 -38.34 3.27 8.54
C ILE A 635 -38.97 1.94 8.94
N LYS A 636 -40.05 2.01 9.78
CA LYS A 636 -41.04 0.94 9.81
C LYS A 636 -41.84 1.04 8.52
N SER A 637 -41.71 -0.02 7.71
CA SER A 637 -42.59 -0.31 6.58
C SER A 637 -44.07 -0.03 6.91
N HIS A 638 -44.69 0.79 6.12
CA HIS A 638 -46.12 0.74 5.88
C HIS A 638 -46.38 0.33 4.44
#